data_62d4bfe61fca5f45dce636ff8db3c9ad
#
_entry.id   62d4bfe61fca5f45dce636ff8db3c9ad
#
_cell.length_a   1.000
_cell.length_b   1.000
_cell.length_c   1.000
_cell.angle_alpha   90.00
_cell.angle_beta   90.00
_cell.angle_gamma   90.00
#
_symmetry.space_group_name_H-M   'P 1'
#
loop_
_entity.id
_entity.type
_entity.pdbx_description
1 polymer ?
#
loop_
_entity_poly.entity_id
_entity_poly.type
_entity_poly.pdbx_seq_one_letter_code
_entity_poly.pdbx_strand_id
1 'polypeptide(L)'
;MSPLTVSHRPAAVLGLGTPLQIGAMVAVLALGAILALTLNGYWVFVLANVALLALVGAGLNVLIGLTGQMSFGHVGFYAMGAYTVAILTTKLGLSFWLAWPLAALVGAAAGALLALPALRVKGPYLAMITIAFGFIVEHSLVEAGALTGGQNGIMGIAGPALGGVAQGERAMALLAIGAAGLALAAYAWLARGTWGAAMRAVRDAETASESIGLNPLAIKTVAFALSALCAAAAGAVFAPLSGFVTPHTFGFVQSILFVLVVVLGGAGSVAGPLVGAVIVGLLPELLAGMEEYRLLFFGVLLLVVLWAAPDGVAGLVRRLKTALRSRLAPAAPAPSTADAGTAFGLPRRTRLPLAAQGLTMQFGGVRAVADLHFSAPAAAVTSLIGPNGAGKSTALNMLGGFYQPTAGGFTLGSDRLTGLSALHIARRGVARSYQTSQLFGSLSVQDNVVLAMHRGRLGPLLGAARRHAAEHTALARELLAWCGYTGHPDTPAADLPHVDRRLVEIARGLASDPEALLLDEPAAGLSREDKERLGALLRRIADAGVTVLLVEHDMALVMGISDQVVVLDAGVRLAVGTPAQVQADPAVQQAYLGESLQGEAGPRTSEASDTSDTGDTSDTSDTSARPEMLGVGALVAGYGAEPVLHGIDLQVRQGEAVALLGANGAGKSTLMKALAGLHRPVQGGIHLEGTELKNLGAEQVVARGLVLVPEGRQVFPELSVLDNIRLGAFLHPADRDARVEAQLQRFPRLRERLHQRAGLLSGGEQQMLAIARALMSRPRILLLDEPSLGLAPKVIAELFAALDQLRQEGMTLLLVDQMAGLALALADRAYVIEGGHIVAQGTAAQIAADGALAQAYLGEQV
;
A
#
# COMPACT_ATOMS: atom_id res chain seq x y z
N MET A 1 14.45 7.98 -44.20
CA MET A 1 15.28 7.98 -42.99
C MET A 1 15.28 9.38 -42.40
N SER A 2 14.36 9.68 -41.50
CA SER A 2 14.35 10.92 -40.76
C SER A 2 14.78 10.57 -39.30
N PRO A 3 15.72 11.31 -38.69
CA PRO A 3 16.19 11.00 -37.35
C PRO A 3 15.06 11.23 -36.35
N LEU A 4 14.72 10.18 -35.59
CA LEU A 4 13.87 10.23 -34.41
C LEU A 4 14.41 11.32 -33.48
N THR A 5 13.65 12.39 -33.29
CA THR A 5 13.92 13.39 -32.26
C THR A 5 13.68 12.74 -30.89
N VAL A 6 14.70 12.06 -30.41
CA VAL A 6 14.79 11.65 -29.02
C VAL A 6 14.72 12.93 -28.19
N SER A 7 13.67 13.12 -27.41
CA SER A 7 13.60 14.20 -26.44
C SER A 7 14.68 13.95 -25.38
N HIS A 8 15.89 14.46 -25.65
CA HIS A 8 16.99 14.42 -24.70
C HIS A 8 16.55 15.17 -23.44
N ARG A 9 16.27 14.48 -22.34
CA ARG A 9 16.42 15.12 -21.04
C ARG A 9 17.86 15.69 -21.01
N PRO A 10 18.05 16.99 -20.75
CA PRO A 10 19.40 17.52 -20.69
C PRO A 10 20.20 16.67 -19.69
N ALA A 11 21.32 16.13 -20.16
CA ALA A 11 22.17 15.24 -19.37
C ALA A 11 22.51 15.90 -18.03
N ALA A 12 22.32 15.18 -16.94
CA ALA A 12 22.69 15.68 -15.63
C ALA A 12 24.22 15.78 -15.57
N VAL A 13 24.75 16.99 -15.45
CA VAL A 13 26.19 17.24 -15.32
C VAL A 13 26.62 16.76 -13.93
N LEU A 14 27.59 15.87 -13.87
CA LEU A 14 28.15 15.29 -12.63
C LEU A 14 27.11 14.64 -11.68
N GLY A 15 25.90 14.34 -12.15
CA GLY A 15 24.81 13.83 -11.29
C GLY A 15 24.12 14.89 -10.43
N LEU A 16 24.55 16.16 -10.47
CA LEU A 16 24.01 17.25 -9.64
C LEU A 16 22.74 17.90 -10.24
N GLY A 17 22.54 17.83 -11.53
CA GLY A 17 21.35 18.39 -12.20
C GLY A 17 21.62 18.89 -13.60
N THR A 18 20.59 19.55 -14.17
CA THR A 18 20.76 20.26 -15.44
C THR A 18 21.68 21.46 -15.26
N PRO A 19 22.39 21.93 -16.31
CA PRO A 19 23.25 23.13 -16.24
C PRO A 19 22.54 24.35 -15.63
N LEU A 20 21.24 24.50 -15.94
CA LEU A 20 20.40 25.58 -15.39
C LEU A 20 20.20 25.45 -13.87
N GLN A 21 19.98 24.22 -13.36
CA GLN A 21 19.81 23.97 -11.93
C GLN A 21 21.10 24.20 -11.15
N ILE A 22 22.23 23.77 -11.70
CA ILE A 22 23.56 24.02 -11.12
C ILE A 22 23.85 25.52 -11.15
N GLY A 23 23.62 26.21 -12.26
CA GLY A 23 23.79 27.63 -12.39
C GLY A 23 22.93 28.44 -11.39
N ALA A 24 21.67 28.04 -11.20
CA ALA A 24 20.77 28.65 -10.20
C ALA A 24 21.30 28.44 -8.77
N MET A 25 21.78 27.23 -8.43
CA MET A 25 22.34 26.95 -7.11
C MET A 25 23.62 27.80 -6.85
N VAL A 26 24.52 27.85 -7.83
CA VAL A 26 25.73 28.67 -7.73
C VAL A 26 25.38 30.16 -7.59
N ALA A 27 24.42 30.66 -8.36
CA ALA A 27 23.96 32.05 -8.29
C ALA A 27 23.40 32.41 -6.91
N VAL A 28 22.61 31.51 -6.30
CA VAL A 28 22.05 31.71 -4.95
C VAL A 28 23.16 31.71 -3.89
N LEU A 29 24.15 30.81 -3.99
CA LEU A 29 25.27 30.77 -3.07
C LEU A 29 26.16 32.03 -3.22
N ALA A 30 26.38 32.47 -4.45
CA ALA A 30 27.15 33.69 -4.74
C ALA A 30 26.40 34.93 -4.18
N LEU A 31 25.07 35.01 -4.37
CA LEU A 31 24.24 36.07 -3.79
C LEU A 31 24.36 36.07 -2.26
N GLY A 32 24.25 34.91 -1.63
CA GLY A 32 24.44 34.75 -0.18
C GLY A 32 25.82 35.22 0.29
N ALA A 33 26.86 34.87 -0.43
CA ALA A 33 28.24 35.32 -0.13
C ALA A 33 28.40 36.84 -0.29
N ILE A 34 27.84 37.45 -1.34
CA ILE A 34 27.86 38.91 -1.55
C ILE A 34 27.11 39.60 -0.40
N LEU A 35 25.93 39.08 0.00
CA LEU A 35 25.17 39.63 1.12
C LEU A 35 25.96 39.53 2.44
N ALA A 36 26.64 38.42 2.71
CA ALA A 36 27.47 38.24 3.91
C ALA A 36 28.62 39.25 3.98
N LEU A 37 29.15 39.70 2.82
CA LEU A 37 30.23 40.67 2.77
C LEU A 37 29.74 42.12 2.83
N THR A 38 28.50 42.40 2.41
CA THR A 38 27.98 43.79 2.24
C THR A 38 27.02 44.19 3.37
N LEU A 39 26.32 43.29 4.02
CA LEU A 39 25.37 43.60 5.10
C LEU A 39 26.07 43.95 6.42
N ASN A 40 25.29 44.60 7.33
CA ASN A 40 25.72 44.84 8.70
C ASN A 40 25.76 43.52 9.54
N GLY A 41 26.41 43.56 10.72
CA GLY A 41 26.61 42.38 11.56
C GLY A 41 25.33 41.65 11.93
N TYR A 42 24.24 42.40 12.25
CA TYR A 42 22.95 41.78 12.57
C TYR A 42 22.39 40.94 11.42
N TRP A 43 22.33 41.47 10.22
CA TRP A 43 21.83 40.76 9.05
C TRP A 43 22.79 39.63 8.59
N VAL A 44 24.09 39.78 8.87
CA VAL A 44 25.07 38.69 8.64
C VAL A 44 24.80 37.52 9.58
N PHE A 45 24.48 37.80 10.85
CA PHE A 45 24.07 36.76 11.81
C PHE A 45 22.77 36.07 11.39
N VAL A 46 21.73 36.81 10.98
CA VAL A 46 20.48 36.28 10.45
C VAL A 46 20.72 35.39 9.24
N LEU A 47 21.54 35.85 8.29
CA LEU A 47 21.90 35.12 7.08
C LEU A 47 22.64 33.81 7.39
N ALA A 48 23.54 33.83 8.39
CA ALA A 48 24.23 32.64 8.87
C ALA A 48 23.25 31.63 9.46
N ASN A 49 22.28 32.08 10.27
CA ASN A 49 21.24 31.21 10.82
C ASN A 49 20.34 30.61 9.73
N VAL A 50 19.94 31.37 8.71
CA VAL A 50 19.22 30.84 7.53
C VAL A 50 20.05 29.76 6.83
N ALA A 51 21.36 29.94 6.66
CA ALA A 51 22.24 28.95 6.07
C ALA A 51 22.34 27.69 6.94
N LEU A 52 22.41 27.83 8.28
CA LEU A 52 22.40 26.68 9.21
C LEU A 52 21.06 25.93 9.17
N LEU A 53 19.94 26.65 9.11
CA LEU A 53 18.60 26.04 8.91
C LEU A 53 18.52 25.27 7.58
N ALA A 54 19.11 25.82 6.50
CA ALA A 54 19.18 25.13 5.22
C ALA A 54 20.06 23.85 5.29
N LEU A 55 21.15 23.87 6.05
CA LEU A 55 22.03 22.73 6.29
C LEU A 55 21.31 21.61 7.05
N VAL A 56 20.62 21.94 8.15
CA VAL A 56 19.78 20.99 8.91
C VAL A 56 18.65 20.47 8.02
N GLY A 57 17.98 21.39 7.31
CA GLY A 57 16.89 21.05 6.38
C GLY A 57 17.33 20.12 5.26
N ALA A 58 18.54 20.28 4.70
CA ALA A 58 19.06 19.37 3.69
C ALA A 58 19.26 17.95 4.23
N GLY A 59 19.80 17.81 5.44
CA GLY A 59 19.91 16.54 6.15
C GLY A 59 18.55 15.92 6.46
N LEU A 60 17.65 16.70 7.07
CA LEU A 60 16.31 16.23 7.44
C LEU A 60 15.47 15.87 6.20
N ASN A 61 15.73 16.51 5.05
CA ASN A 61 15.09 16.17 3.78
C ASN A 61 15.53 14.79 3.23
N VAL A 62 16.71 14.27 3.60
CA VAL A 62 17.06 12.85 3.34
C VAL A 62 16.12 11.93 4.08
N LEU A 63 15.81 12.24 5.33
CA LEU A 63 14.97 11.41 6.19
C LEU A 63 13.48 11.54 5.83
N ILE A 64 12.93 12.75 5.82
CA ILE A 64 11.51 13.01 5.54
C ILE A 64 11.23 12.83 4.04
N GLY A 65 12.04 13.45 3.19
CA GLY A 65 11.79 13.53 1.75
C GLY A 65 12.06 12.22 1.01
N LEU A 66 13.15 11.51 1.32
CA LEU A 66 13.50 10.28 0.60
C LEU A 66 12.99 9.02 1.29
N THR A 67 13.00 8.93 2.64
CA THR A 67 12.56 7.71 3.35
C THR A 67 11.19 7.82 4.02
N GLY A 68 10.54 9.01 4.02
CA GLY A 68 9.22 9.23 4.60
C GLY A 68 9.18 9.16 6.13
N GLN A 69 10.33 9.25 6.80
CA GLN A 69 10.43 9.14 8.25
C GLN A 69 10.41 10.51 8.91
N MET A 70 9.35 10.81 9.67
CA MET A 70 9.25 12.05 10.43
C MET A 70 10.07 11.94 11.72
N SER A 71 10.95 12.91 11.95
CA SER A 71 11.79 12.99 13.15
C SER A 71 11.77 14.39 13.72
N PHE A 72 11.43 14.49 15.01
CA PHE A 72 11.45 15.72 15.81
C PHE A 72 12.64 15.75 16.81
N GLY A 73 13.61 14.86 16.66
CA GLY A 73 14.78 14.78 17.55
C GLY A 73 16.03 15.49 17.01
N HIS A 74 15.92 16.20 15.89
CA HIS A 74 17.10 16.78 15.23
C HIS A 74 17.76 17.90 16.03
N VAL A 75 17.02 18.54 16.93
CA VAL A 75 17.62 19.48 17.91
C VAL A 75 18.62 18.79 18.83
N GLY A 76 18.40 17.52 19.20
CA GLY A 76 19.36 16.75 19.99
C GLY A 76 20.69 16.55 19.26
N PHE A 77 20.66 16.18 17.96
CA PHE A 77 21.89 16.09 17.17
C PHE A 77 22.58 17.44 16.97
N TYR A 78 21.79 18.48 16.77
CA TYR A 78 22.28 19.86 16.68
C TYR A 78 22.97 20.29 17.97
N ALA A 79 22.37 20.00 19.13
CA ALA A 79 22.97 20.25 20.43
C ALA A 79 24.24 19.43 20.65
N MET A 80 24.24 18.14 20.31
CA MET A 80 25.43 17.30 20.40
C MET A 80 26.59 17.87 19.57
N GLY A 81 26.30 18.35 18.35
CA GLY A 81 27.30 19.02 17.49
C GLY A 81 27.86 20.28 18.14
N ALA A 82 26.98 21.15 18.65
CA ALA A 82 27.35 22.41 19.30
C ALA A 82 28.22 22.16 20.54
N TYR A 83 27.79 21.27 21.42
CA TYR A 83 28.53 20.94 22.64
C TYR A 83 29.85 20.19 22.36
N THR A 84 29.89 19.34 21.33
CA THR A 84 31.14 18.66 20.93
C THR A 84 32.20 19.70 20.56
N VAL A 85 31.86 20.68 19.69
CA VAL A 85 32.79 21.76 19.36
C VAL A 85 33.13 22.61 20.57
N ALA A 86 32.14 23.01 21.37
CA ALA A 86 32.36 23.82 22.55
C ALA A 86 33.34 23.14 23.54
N ILE A 87 33.18 21.85 23.84
CA ILE A 87 34.04 21.08 24.74
C ILE A 87 35.44 20.91 24.14
N LEU A 88 35.53 20.49 22.87
CA LEU A 88 36.82 20.21 22.23
C LEU A 88 37.68 21.48 22.08
N THR A 89 37.07 22.63 21.79
CA THR A 89 37.78 23.89 21.61
C THR A 89 38.13 24.56 22.95
N THR A 90 37.23 24.63 23.95
CA THR A 90 37.42 25.36 25.18
C THR A 90 38.18 24.56 26.22
N LYS A 91 37.91 23.23 26.35
CA LYS A 91 38.52 22.40 27.41
C LYS A 91 39.76 21.62 26.96
N LEU A 92 39.74 21.16 25.69
CA LEU A 92 40.86 20.40 25.13
C LEU A 92 41.77 21.23 24.25
N GLY A 93 41.44 22.51 23.97
CA GLY A 93 42.26 23.40 23.16
C GLY A 93 42.40 22.97 21.67
N LEU A 94 41.54 22.08 21.18
CA LEU A 94 41.61 21.60 19.83
C LEU A 94 41.18 22.70 18.84
N SER A 95 41.81 22.70 17.65
CA SER A 95 41.41 23.60 16.56
C SER A 95 39.97 23.33 16.12
N PHE A 96 39.20 24.38 15.84
CA PHE A 96 37.84 24.30 15.28
C PHE A 96 37.81 23.40 14.03
N TRP A 97 38.79 23.46 13.16
CA TRP A 97 38.87 22.69 11.93
C TRP A 97 38.96 21.17 12.15
N LEU A 98 39.43 20.71 13.30
CA LEU A 98 39.43 19.31 13.72
C LEU A 98 38.17 18.99 14.51
N ALA A 99 37.69 19.90 15.36
CA ALA A 99 36.51 19.71 16.18
C ALA A 99 35.21 19.62 15.36
N TRP A 100 35.08 20.39 14.27
CA TRP A 100 33.91 20.42 13.40
C TRP A 100 33.62 19.06 12.72
N PRO A 101 34.52 18.41 12.00
CA PRO A 101 34.27 17.09 11.41
C PRO A 101 34.06 16.01 12.48
N LEU A 102 34.73 16.10 13.64
CA LEU A 102 34.48 15.19 14.75
C LEU A 102 33.05 15.34 15.31
N ALA A 103 32.54 16.56 15.46
CA ALA A 103 31.18 16.82 15.86
C ALA A 103 30.17 16.25 14.87
N ALA A 104 30.40 16.39 13.58
CA ALA A 104 29.56 15.80 12.53
C ALA A 104 29.55 14.26 12.61
N LEU A 105 30.72 13.63 12.86
CA LEU A 105 30.83 12.17 13.04
C LEU A 105 30.13 11.68 14.32
N VAL A 106 30.24 12.41 15.43
CA VAL A 106 29.51 12.11 16.68
C VAL A 106 28.01 12.13 16.42
N GLY A 107 27.51 13.15 15.72
CA GLY A 107 26.10 13.21 15.34
C GLY A 107 25.68 12.04 14.43
N ALA A 108 26.49 11.69 13.42
CA ALA A 108 26.23 10.56 12.56
C ALA A 108 26.18 9.23 13.32
N ALA A 109 27.10 8.99 14.24
CA ALA A 109 27.12 7.80 15.09
C ALA A 109 25.89 7.73 16.01
N ALA A 110 25.52 8.85 16.64
CA ALA A 110 24.33 8.96 17.45
C ALA A 110 23.06 8.70 16.63
N GLY A 111 22.98 9.24 15.40
CA GLY A 111 21.88 9.00 14.48
C GLY A 111 21.75 7.53 14.05
N ALA A 112 22.88 6.88 13.74
CA ALA A 112 22.91 5.45 13.44
C ALA A 112 22.47 4.59 14.65
N LEU A 113 22.90 4.96 15.87
CA LEU A 113 22.52 4.26 17.09
C LEU A 113 21.02 4.44 17.40
N LEU A 114 20.48 5.66 17.28
CA LEU A 114 19.06 5.93 17.48
C LEU A 114 18.18 5.20 16.46
N ALA A 115 18.66 5.01 15.23
CA ALA A 115 17.94 4.29 14.20
C ALA A 115 17.59 2.85 14.62
N LEU A 116 18.43 2.15 15.40
CA LEU A 116 18.22 0.74 15.76
C LEU A 116 16.91 0.51 16.55
N PRO A 117 16.61 1.22 17.65
CA PRO A 117 15.32 1.09 18.33
C PRO A 117 14.18 1.80 17.57
N ALA A 118 14.46 2.94 16.92
CA ALA A 118 13.44 3.74 16.24
C ALA A 118 12.82 3.01 15.03
N LEU A 119 13.60 2.16 14.33
CA LEU A 119 13.12 1.42 13.15
C LEU A 119 12.28 0.17 13.49
N ARG A 120 12.17 -0.18 14.77
CA ARG A 120 11.24 -1.24 15.22
C ARG A 120 9.78 -0.77 15.29
N VAL A 121 9.56 0.54 15.25
CA VAL A 121 8.23 1.16 15.32
C VAL A 121 7.91 1.92 14.04
N LYS A 122 6.62 2.06 13.74
CA LYS A 122 6.13 2.72 12.52
C LYS A 122 5.19 3.88 12.86
N GLY A 123 5.09 4.83 11.94
CA GLY A 123 4.13 5.94 12.02
C GLY A 123 4.40 6.91 13.17
N PRO A 124 3.37 7.32 13.93
CA PRO A 124 3.50 8.34 15.00
C PRO A 124 4.45 7.96 16.12
N TYR A 125 4.62 6.67 16.40
CA TYR A 125 5.52 6.20 17.46
C TYR A 125 6.99 6.54 17.21
N LEU A 126 7.41 6.59 15.93
CA LEU A 126 8.75 7.03 15.56
C LEU A 126 8.98 8.51 15.95
N ALA A 127 7.98 9.37 15.71
CA ALA A 127 8.05 10.77 16.12
C ALA A 127 8.19 10.90 17.65
N MET A 128 7.43 10.09 18.43
CA MET A 128 7.53 10.08 19.90
C MET A 128 8.92 9.69 20.39
N ILE A 129 9.53 8.64 19.83
CA ILE A 129 10.89 8.20 20.19
C ILE A 129 11.92 9.31 19.90
N THR A 130 11.78 9.98 18.75
CA THR A 130 12.72 11.05 18.39
C THR A 130 12.53 12.31 19.23
N ILE A 131 11.31 12.63 19.67
CA ILE A 131 11.05 13.69 20.66
C ILE A 131 11.70 13.35 22.00
N ALA A 132 11.47 12.12 22.49
CA ALA A 132 12.08 11.64 23.73
C ALA A 132 13.61 11.71 23.69
N PHE A 133 14.22 11.37 22.56
CA PHE A 133 15.67 11.52 22.35
C PHE A 133 16.12 12.98 22.51
N GLY A 134 15.39 13.95 21.94
CA GLY A 134 15.68 15.38 22.12
C GLY A 134 15.70 15.79 23.59
N PHE A 135 14.70 15.38 24.36
CA PHE A 135 14.64 15.64 25.82
C PHE A 135 15.74 14.93 26.59
N ILE A 136 16.06 13.68 26.25
CA ILE A 136 17.16 12.95 26.88
C ILE A 136 18.47 13.69 26.67
N VAL A 137 18.76 14.18 25.46
CA VAL A 137 19.98 14.95 25.20
C VAL A 137 19.99 16.24 25.99
N GLU A 138 18.91 17.03 25.99
CA GLU A 138 18.78 18.28 26.74
C GLU A 138 19.05 18.06 28.24
N HIS A 139 18.36 17.10 28.86
CA HIS A 139 18.55 16.79 30.28
C HIS A 139 19.94 16.22 30.60
N SER A 140 20.50 15.38 29.71
CA SER A 140 21.87 14.86 29.86
C SER A 140 22.91 15.98 29.84
N LEU A 141 22.67 17.03 29.01
CA LEU A 141 23.56 18.20 29.00
C LEU A 141 23.47 19.02 30.29
N VAL A 142 22.28 19.06 30.91
CA VAL A 142 22.13 19.73 32.23
C VAL A 142 22.85 18.94 33.34
N GLU A 143 22.66 17.63 33.38
CA GLU A 143 23.23 16.75 34.42
C GLU A 143 24.75 16.58 34.31
N ALA A 144 25.31 16.60 33.10
CA ALA A 144 26.75 16.47 32.86
C ALA A 144 27.53 17.76 33.21
N GLY A 145 27.16 18.49 34.25
CA GLY A 145 27.64 19.83 34.58
C GLY A 145 29.15 20.02 34.58
N ALA A 146 29.93 19.02 35.02
CA ALA A 146 31.41 19.07 34.96
C ALA A 146 31.95 19.17 33.51
N LEU A 147 31.24 18.60 32.52
CA LEU A 147 31.66 18.60 31.12
C LEU A 147 31.02 19.72 30.32
N THR A 148 29.74 20.00 30.54
CA THR A 148 28.89 20.87 29.71
C THR A 148 28.67 22.27 30.33
N GLY A 149 29.09 22.48 31.59
CA GLY A 149 28.75 23.69 32.34
C GLY A 149 27.34 23.66 32.97
N GLY A 150 26.60 22.54 32.84
CA GLY A 150 25.24 22.39 33.38
C GLY A 150 24.26 23.38 32.76
N GLN A 151 23.38 23.96 33.60
CA GLN A 151 22.41 24.97 33.19
C GLN A 151 23.05 26.26 32.62
N ASN A 152 24.26 26.64 33.11
CA ASN A 152 24.95 27.83 32.69
C ASN A 152 25.61 27.69 31.31
N GLY A 153 25.84 26.44 30.86
CA GLY A 153 26.45 26.16 29.55
C GLY A 153 27.93 26.50 29.44
N ILE A 154 28.40 26.65 28.23
CA ILE A 154 29.81 26.94 27.88
C ILE A 154 29.86 28.30 27.15
N MET A 155 30.73 29.17 27.61
CA MET A 155 31.01 30.49 27.01
C MET A 155 32.43 30.56 26.44
N GLY A 156 32.71 31.56 25.60
CA GLY A 156 34.03 31.79 25.03
C GLY A 156 34.47 30.75 24.00
N ILE A 157 33.52 30.23 23.22
CA ILE A 157 33.75 29.19 22.22
C ILE A 157 34.59 29.78 21.10
N ALA A 158 35.77 29.23 20.89
CA ALA A 158 36.66 29.69 19.83
C ALA A 158 36.16 29.33 18.44
N GLY A 159 36.05 30.33 17.57
CA GLY A 159 35.74 30.16 16.15
C GLY A 159 36.92 29.68 15.33
N PRO A 160 36.72 29.50 14.02
CA PRO A 160 37.82 29.14 13.10
C PRO A 160 38.91 30.18 13.11
N ALA A 161 40.17 29.74 13.22
CA ALA A 161 41.34 30.59 13.06
C ALA A 161 42.12 30.14 11.81
N LEU A 162 42.53 31.08 11.00
CA LEU A 162 43.42 30.86 9.87
C LEU A 162 44.72 31.63 10.11
N GLY A 163 45.85 30.92 10.14
CA GLY A 163 47.16 31.54 10.43
C GLY A 163 47.26 32.22 11.80
N GLY A 164 46.51 31.73 12.82
CA GLY A 164 46.49 32.31 14.17
C GLY A 164 45.55 33.52 14.35
N VAL A 165 44.88 33.98 13.29
CA VAL A 165 43.91 35.08 13.35
C VAL A 165 42.48 34.51 13.44
N ALA A 166 41.77 34.86 14.51
CA ALA A 166 40.38 34.50 14.68
C ALA A 166 39.52 35.15 13.60
N GLN A 167 38.69 34.35 12.95
CA GLN A 167 37.81 34.82 11.87
C GLN A 167 36.53 35.43 12.47
N GLY A 168 36.12 36.59 11.98
CA GLY A 168 34.92 37.28 12.45
C GLY A 168 33.63 36.68 11.91
N GLU A 169 32.46 37.29 12.32
CA GLU A 169 31.11 36.84 11.99
C GLU A 169 30.88 36.63 10.48
N ARG A 170 31.45 37.47 9.62
CA ARG A 170 31.36 37.32 8.15
C ARG A 170 31.95 36.01 7.64
N ALA A 171 33.12 35.60 8.18
CA ALA A 171 33.71 34.34 7.81
C ALA A 171 32.91 33.14 8.29
N MET A 172 32.29 33.23 9.47
CA MET A 172 31.34 32.23 9.96
C MET A 172 30.09 32.12 9.05
N ALA A 173 29.53 33.24 8.61
CA ALA A 173 28.42 33.23 7.66
C ALA A 173 28.81 32.58 6.32
N LEU A 174 29.99 32.91 5.77
CA LEU A 174 30.50 32.28 4.55
C LEU A 174 30.74 30.78 4.73
N LEU A 175 31.21 30.34 5.91
CA LEU A 175 31.36 28.90 6.24
C LEU A 175 30.00 28.20 6.29
N ALA A 176 29.00 28.83 6.93
CA ALA A 176 27.64 28.29 6.99
C ALA A 176 27.01 28.17 5.61
N ILE A 177 27.16 29.20 4.76
CA ILE A 177 26.66 29.21 3.37
C ILE A 177 27.35 28.12 2.54
N GLY A 178 28.66 27.99 2.68
CA GLY A 178 29.45 26.96 2.00
C GLY A 178 29.03 25.55 2.43
N ALA A 179 28.87 25.32 3.73
CA ALA A 179 28.39 24.04 4.29
C ALA A 179 26.97 23.68 3.83
N ALA A 180 26.04 24.66 3.83
CA ALA A 180 24.68 24.48 3.31
C ALA A 180 24.69 24.13 1.81
N GLY A 181 25.52 24.86 1.02
CA GLY A 181 25.67 24.57 -0.40
C GLY A 181 26.22 23.17 -0.68
N LEU A 182 27.23 22.74 0.09
CA LEU A 182 27.80 21.39 0.01
C LEU A 182 26.74 20.33 0.37
N ALA A 183 25.96 20.54 1.43
CA ALA A 183 24.90 19.61 1.84
C ALA A 183 23.79 19.52 0.81
N LEU A 184 23.36 20.64 0.21
CA LEU A 184 22.36 20.66 -0.86
C LEU A 184 22.89 19.96 -2.13
N ALA A 185 24.15 20.13 -2.48
CA ALA A 185 24.80 19.42 -3.60
C ALA A 185 24.88 17.92 -3.32
N ALA A 186 25.30 17.52 -2.09
CA ALA A 186 25.34 16.14 -1.65
C ALA A 186 23.93 15.50 -1.67
N TYR A 187 22.91 16.23 -1.19
CA TYR A 187 21.54 15.80 -1.27
C TYR A 187 21.07 15.60 -2.72
N ALA A 188 21.34 16.57 -3.61
CA ALA A 188 20.99 16.49 -5.02
C ALA A 188 21.61 15.27 -5.71
N TRP A 189 22.87 15.00 -5.40
CA TRP A 189 23.61 13.85 -5.91
C TRP A 189 23.04 12.52 -5.35
N LEU A 190 22.80 12.44 -4.04
CA LEU A 190 22.19 11.28 -3.38
C LEU A 190 20.79 10.98 -3.93
N ALA A 191 19.93 12.00 -4.03
CA ALA A 191 18.53 11.85 -4.45
C ALA A 191 18.38 11.35 -5.90
N ARG A 192 19.37 11.63 -6.76
CA ARG A 192 19.42 11.17 -8.16
C ARG A 192 20.17 9.86 -8.35
N GLY A 193 20.91 9.42 -7.36
CA GLY A 193 21.67 8.17 -7.37
C GLY A 193 20.79 6.93 -7.07
N THR A 194 21.43 5.74 -7.12
CA THR A 194 20.78 4.46 -6.76
C THR A 194 20.33 4.44 -5.30
N TRP A 195 21.09 5.04 -4.38
CA TRP A 195 20.71 5.16 -2.98
C TRP A 195 19.43 5.97 -2.78
N GLY A 196 19.27 7.09 -3.47
CA GLY A 196 18.06 7.89 -3.39
C GLY A 196 16.85 7.19 -4.01
N ALA A 197 17.04 6.38 -5.06
CA ALA A 197 15.99 5.53 -5.60
C ALA A 197 15.61 4.44 -4.59
N ALA A 198 16.60 3.78 -3.97
CA ALA A 198 16.36 2.75 -2.96
C ALA A 198 15.66 3.32 -1.71
N MET A 199 16.03 4.52 -1.25
CA MET A 199 15.37 5.22 -0.15
C MET A 199 13.89 5.47 -0.47
N ARG A 200 13.57 5.96 -1.68
CA ARG A 200 12.18 6.16 -2.12
C ARG A 200 11.42 4.84 -2.27
N ALA A 201 12.07 3.79 -2.79
CA ALA A 201 11.47 2.46 -2.88
C ALA A 201 11.08 1.92 -1.50
N VAL A 202 11.94 2.06 -0.49
CA VAL A 202 11.64 1.68 0.90
C VAL A 202 10.51 2.53 1.49
N ARG A 203 10.43 3.82 1.14
CA ARG A 203 9.34 4.70 1.56
C ARG A 203 7.99 4.26 0.97
N ASP A 204 7.98 3.98 -0.33
CA ASP A 204 6.74 3.73 -1.07
C ASP A 204 6.19 2.32 -0.80
N ALA A 205 7.08 1.29 -0.74
CA ALA A 205 6.70 -0.10 -0.51
C ALA A 205 7.85 -0.90 0.13
N GLU A 206 7.90 -0.94 1.47
CA GLU A 206 8.97 -1.59 2.23
C GLU A 206 9.08 -3.08 1.89
N THR A 207 7.95 -3.80 1.89
CA THR A 207 7.87 -5.24 1.58
C THR A 207 8.36 -5.53 0.15
N ALA A 208 7.92 -4.74 -0.84
CA ALA A 208 8.37 -4.89 -2.22
C ALA A 208 9.86 -4.57 -2.39
N SER A 209 10.40 -3.67 -1.56
CA SER A 209 11.83 -3.36 -1.60
C SER A 209 12.69 -4.53 -1.13
N GLU A 210 12.23 -5.30 -0.13
CA GLU A 210 12.88 -6.54 0.31
C GLU A 210 12.88 -7.60 -0.79
N SER A 211 11.78 -7.74 -1.55
CA SER A 211 11.66 -8.73 -2.62
C SER A 211 12.52 -8.46 -3.86
N ILE A 212 13.11 -7.25 -3.98
CA ILE A 212 14.14 -6.96 -4.97
C ILE A 212 15.55 -6.95 -4.37
N GLY A 213 15.71 -7.42 -3.14
CA GLY A 213 17.00 -7.58 -2.46
C GLY A 213 17.53 -6.34 -1.74
N LEU A 214 16.73 -5.29 -1.54
CA LEU A 214 17.12 -4.12 -0.73
C LEU A 214 16.98 -4.45 0.77
N ASN A 215 17.85 -3.85 1.59
CA ASN A 215 17.76 -3.96 3.05
C ASN A 215 17.16 -2.66 3.64
N PRO A 216 15.87 -2.65 4.02
CA PRO A 216 15.22 -1.44 4.53
C PRO A 216 15.87 -0.89 5.80
N LEU A 217 16.30 -1.78 6.71
CA LEU A 217 16.96 -1.39 7.94
C LEU A 217 18.26 -0.62 7.67
N ALA A 218 19.13 -1.16 6.82
CA ALA A 218 20.38 -0.52 6.46
C ALA A 218 20.15 0.82 5.76
N ILE A 219 19.20 0.89 4.83
CA ILE A 219 18.88 2.12 4.07
C ILE A 219 18.36 3.21 5.00
N LYS A 220 17.45 2.88 5.90
CA LYS A 220 16.90 3.81 6.89
C LYS A 220 17.96 4.27 7.89
N THR A 221 18.83 3.35 8.37
CA THR A 221 19.95 3.70 9.26
C THR A 221 20.91 4.69 8.60
N VAL A 222 21.26 4.48 7.34
CA VAL A 222 22.12 5.42 6.57
C VAL A 222 21.43 6.78 6.43
N ALA A 223 20.14 6.82 6.17
CA ALA A 223 19.37 8.07 6.10
C ALA A 223 19.37 8.84 7.44
N PHE A 224 19.19 8.14 8.57
CA PHE A 224 19.31 8.74 9.92
C PHE A 224 20.73 9.29 10.17
N ALA A 225 21.75 8.52 9.88
CA ALA A 225 23.14 8.93 10.08
C ALA A 225 23.48 10.18 9.26
N LEU A 226 23.10 10.24 7.99
CA LEU A 226 23.32 11.40 7.12
C LEU A 226 22.55 12.64 7.61
N SER A 227 21.30 12.44 8.04
CA SER A 227 20.47 13.52 8.57
C SER A 227 21.05 14.10 9.84
N ALA A 228 21.46 13.24 10.78
CA ALA A 228 22.09 13.61 12.04
C ALA A 228 23.47 14.27 11.84
N LEU A 229 24.25 13.80 10.86
CA LEU A 229 25.52 14.41 10.46
C LEU A 229 25.33 15.89 10.09
N CYS A 230 24.34 16.19 9.23
CA CYS A 230 24.07 17.56 8.82
C CYS A 230 23.58 18.42 9.99
N ALA A 231 22.74 17.89 10.88
CA ALA A 231 22.27 18.61 12.05
C ALA A 231 23.42 18.91 13.04
N ALA A 232 24.26 17.93 13.32
CA ALA A 232 25.43 18.12 14.19
C ALA A 232 26.47 19.07 13.58
N ALA A 233 26.70 18.98 12.26
CA ALA A 233 27.59 19.90 11.56
C ALA A 233 27.09 21.36 11.63
N ALA A 234 25.77 21.56 11.55
CA ALA A 234 25.16 22.88 11.69
C ALA A 234 25.28 23.40 13.12
N GLY A 235 24.99 22.57 14.13
CA GLY A 235 25.16 22.94 15.56
C GLY A 235 26.60 23.27 15.90
N ALA A 236 27.55 22.55 15.33
CA ALA A 236 28.98 22.79 15.51
C ALA A 236 29.46 24.16 14.97
N VAL A 237 28.81 24.68 13.90
CA VAL A 237 29.07 26.05 13.39
C VAL A 237 28.29 27.10 14.20
N PHE A 238 27.11 26.75 14.70
CA PHE A 238 26.30 27.64 15.54
C PHE A 238 27.01 28.02 16.85
N ALA A 239 27.69 27.06 17.50
CA ALA A 239 28.34 27.30 18.79
C ALA A 239 29.32 28.48 18.80
N PRO A 240 30.30 28.57 17.91
CA PRO A 240 31.19 29.73 17.82
C PRO A 240 30.51 30.96 17.22
N LEU A 241 29.48 30.83 16.36
CA LEU A 241 28.71 31.94 15.81
C LEU A 241 27.96 32.69 16.94
N SER A 242 27.40 31.94 17.88
CA SER A 242 26.70 32.47 19.06
C SER A 242 27.62 32.90 20.17
N GLY A 243 28.84 32.35 20.21
CA GLY A 243 29.84 32.58 21.24
C GLY A 243 29.59 31.90 22.58
N PHE A 244 28.37 31.42 22.80
CA PHE A 244 27.95 30.65 23.98
C PHE A 244 26.88 29.64 23.62
N VAL A 245 26.75 28.57 24.43
CA VAL A 245 25.70 27.54 24.26
C VAL A 245 25.17 27.16 25.67
N THR A 246 23.86 27.11 25.78
CA THR A 246 23.16 26.59 26.98
C THR A 246 22.23 25.44 26.58
N PRO A 247 21.89 24.49 27.46
CA PRO A 247 20.96 23.41 27.15
C PRO A 247 19.60 23.93 26.65
N HIS A 248 19.10 25.01 27.24
CA HIS A 248 17.80 25.63 26.91
C HIS A 248 17.73 26.23 25.52
N THR A 249 18.86 26.53 24.88
CA THR A 249 18.94 26.96 23.48
C THR A 249 18.39 25.87 22.53
N PHE A 250 18.46 24.60 22.93
CA PHE A 250 18.12 23.44 22.11
C PHE A 250 16.79 22.80 22.52
N GLY A 251 15.80 23.62 22.85
CA GLY A 251 14.46 23.16 23.24
C GLY A 251 13.64 22.60 22.07
N PHE A 252 12.51 21.95 22.44
CA PHE A 252 11.63 21.27 21.49
C PHE A 252 11.08 22.17 20.36
N VAL A 253 10.86 23.48 20.64
CA VAL A 253 10.39 24.45 19.62
C VAL A 253 11.33 24.51 18.43
N GLN A 254 12.66 24.46 18.67
CA GLN A 254 13.65 24.45 17.61
C GLN A 254 13.53 23.21 16.69
N SER A 255 13.16 22.06 17.27
CA SER A 255 12.88 20.85 16.50
C SER A 255 11.69 21.02 15.53
N ILE A 256 10.64 21.67 15.98
CA ILE A 256 9.48 22.00 15.14
C ILE A 256 9.90 22.90 13.99
N LEU A 257 10.73 23.92 14.24
CA LEU A 257 11.23 24.82 13.19
C LEU A 257 12.04 24.06 12.14
N PHE A 258 12.88 23.08 12.53
CA PHE A 258 13.63 22.25 11.59
C PHE A 258 12.72 21.42 10.67
N VAL A 259 11.67 20.80 11.22
CA VAL A 259 10.68 20.07 10.42
C VAL A 259 9.92 21.01 9.50
N LEU A 260 9.56 22.20 10.00
CA LEU A 260 8.85 23.22 9.24
C LEU A 260 9.66 23.68 8.01
N VAL A 261 10.98 23.82 8.12
CA VAL A 261 11.86 24.12 6.97
C VAL A 261 11.65 23.12 5.83
N VAL A 262 11.57 21.83 6.13
CA VAL A 262 11.41 20.80 5.10
C VAL A 262 9.98 20.76 4.56
N VAL A 263 8.98 20.86 5.42
CA VAL A 263 7.56 20.78 5.04
C VAL A 263 7.15 22.00 4.22
N LEU A 264 7.44 23.24 4.69
CA LEU A 264 7.16 24.46 3.95
C LEU A 264 7.90 24.53 2.61
N GLY A 265 9.19 24.15 2.64
CA GLY A 265 10.01 24.15 1.42
C GLY A 265 9.57 23.13 0.37
N GLY A 266 9.02 22.01 0.82
CA GLY A 266 8.58 20.87 0.02
C GLY A 266 9.53 19.68 0.14
N ALA A 267 9.08 18.66 0.86
CA ALA A 267 9.82 17.43 1.11
C ALA A 267 10.19 16.71 -0.19
N GLY A 268 11.41 16.19 -0.26
CA GLY A 268 11.95 15.51 -1.44
C GLY A 268 12.46 16.44 -2.56
N SER A 269 12.25 17.76 -2.47
CA SER A 269 12.77 18.73 -3.42
C SER A 269 14.21 19.15 -3.05
N VAL A 270 15.08 19.34 -4.04
CA VAL A 270 16.45 19.82 -3.82
C VAL A 270 16.47 21.28 -3.32
N ALA A 271 15.60 22.14 -3.86
CA ALA A 271 15.51 23.54 -3.48
C ALA A 271 14.65 23.74 -2.21
N GLY A 272 13.85 22.73 -1.81
CA GLY A 272 12.93 22.81 -0.69
C GLY A 272 13.58 23.31 0.61
N PRO A 273 14.64 22.66 1.10
CA PRO A 273 15.28 23.08 2.34
C PRO A 273 15.77 24.52 2.34
N LEU A 274 16.25 25.03 1.22
CA LEU A 274 16.68 26.41 1.09
C LEU A 274 15.49 27.38 1.16
N VAL A 275 14.43 27.11 0.38
CA VAL A 275 13.21 27.95 0.39
C VAL A 275 12.57 27.97 1.77
N GLY A 276 12.45 26.81 2.40
CA GLY A 276 11.93 26.69 3.76
C GLY A 276 12.79 27.41 4.80
N ALA A 277 14.12 27.30 4.70
CA ALA A 277 15.04 28.00 5.59
C ALA A 277 14.93 29.52 5.48
N VAL A 278 14.79 30.03 4.26
CA VAL A 278 14.58 31.48 4.02
C VAL A 278 13.26 31.91 4.65
N ILE A 279 12.17 31.17 4.44
CA ILE A 279 10.86 31.51 5.01
C ILE A 279 10.92 31.47 6.55
N VAL A 280 11.36 30.36 7.12
CA VAL A 280 11.39 30.14 8.58
C VAL A 280 12.39 31.06 9.27
N GLY A 281 13.53 31.35 8.64
CA GLY A 281 14.59 32.17 9.23
C GLY A 281 14.34 33.69 9.11
N LEU A 282 13.69 34.16 8.03
CA LEU A 282 13.40 35.59 7.85
C LEU A 282 12.05 36.01 8.45
N LEU A 283 11.09 35.13 8.54
CA LEU A 283 9.76 35.46 9.02
C LEU A 283 9.76 36.05 10.45
N PRO A 284 10.53 35.51 11.42
CA PRO A 284 10.64 36.11 12.74
C PRO A 284 11.15 37.57 12.70
N GLU A 285 12.10 37.87 11.82
CA GLU A 285 12.69 39.20 11.68
C GLU A 285 11.71 40.18 11.04
N LEU A 286 10.91 39.75 10.07
CA LEU A 286 9.84 40.52 9.47
C LEU A 286 8.69 40.81 10.43
N LEU A 287 8.48 39.94 11.41
CA LEU A 287 7.46 40.05 12.45
C LEU A 287 8.01 40.62 13.78
N ALA A 288 9.25 41.13 13.81
CA ALA A 288 9.88 41.68 15.02
C ALA A 288 9.04 42.78 15.70
N GLY A 289 8.26 43.56 14.93
CA GLY A 289 7.32 44.55 15.46
C GLY A 289 6.04 43.98 16.07
N MET A 290 5.81 42.67 16.00
CA MET A 290 4.61 41.96 16.45
C MET A 290 4.98 40.72 17.31
N GLU A 291 5.87 40.88 18.27
CA GLU A 291 6.53 39.81 19.01
C GLU A 291 5.54 38.86 19.72
N GLU A 292 4.45 39.40 20.28
CA GLU A 292 3.39 38.62 20.95
C GLU A 292 2.62 37.68 20.03
N TYR A 293 2.49 38.03 18.75
CA TYR A 293 1.72 37.22 17.78
C TYR A 293 2.57 36.31 16.94
N ARG A 294 3.89 36.28 17.10
CA ARG A 294 4.84 35.52 16.28
C ARG A 294 4.49 34.02 16.20
N LEU A 295 4.20 33.40 17.35
CA LEU A 295 3.81 31.98 17.41
C LEU A 295 2.45 31.73 16.77
N LEU A 296 1.50 32.66 16.89
CA LEU A 296 0.20 32.58 16.22
C LEU A 296 0.38 32.62 14.70
N PHE A 297 1.19 33.56 14.19
CA PHE A 297 1.49 33.65 12.75
C PHE A 297 2.17 32.39 12.21
N PHE A 298 3.09 31.78 12.96
CA PHE A 298 3.70 30.50 12.57
C PHE A 298 2.65 29.38 12.49
N GLY A 299 1.77 29.29 13.48
CA GLY A 299 0.70 28.29 13.49
C GLY A 299 -0.26 28.47 12.31
N VAL A 300 -0.71 29.71 12.05
CA VAL A 300 -1.58 30.04 10.91
C VAL A 300 -0.88 29.77 9.57
N LEU A 301 0.38 30.19 9.44
CA LEU A 301 1.17 29.90 8.22
C LEU A 301 1.28 28.42 7.95
N LEU A 302 1.57 27.62 8.98
CA LEU A 302 1.64 26.16 8.87
C LEU A 302 0.31 25.58 8.36
N LEU A 303 -0.81 25.99 8.97
CA LEU A 303 -2.15 25.54 8.58
C LEU A 303 -2.48 25.94 7.13
N VAL A 304 -2.20 27.18 6.75
CA VAL A 304 -2.43 27.68 5.39
C VAL A 304 -1.58 26.92 4.36
N VAL A 305 -0.30 26.67 4.67
CA VAL A 305 0.58 25.95 3.74
C VAL A 305 0.18 24.47 3.64
N LEU A 306 -0.17 23.80 4.74
CA LEU A 306 -0.65 22.42 4.72
C LEU A 306 -1.96 22.29 3.92
N TRP A 307 -2.85 23.29 4.01
CA TRP A 307 -4.10 23.30 3.28
C TRP A 307 -3.92 23.65 1.79
N ALA A 308 -3.17 24.72 1.48
CA ALA A 308 -3.04 25.25 0.11
C ALA A 308 -1.95 24.53 -0.71
N ALA A 309 -0.89 24.06 -0.07
CA ALA A 309 0.28 23.44 -0.70
C ALA A 309 0.77 22.21 0.10
N PRO A 310 0.03 21.11 0.09
CA PRO A 310 0.40 19.90 0.85
C PRO A 310 1.78 19.33 0.46
N ASP A 311 2.25 19.61 -0.77
CA ASP A 311 3.61 19.26 -1.24
C ASP A 311 4.63 20.41 -1.01
N GLY A 312 4.29 21.42 -0.20
CA GLY A 312 5.10 22.61 0.06
C GLY A 312 5.21 23.57 -1.14
N VAL A 313 5.97 24.66 -0.96
CA VAL A 313 6.18 25.69 -2.01
C VAL A 313 6.78 25.10 -3.29
N ALA A 314 7.72 24.16 -3.18
CA ALA A 314 8.31 23.50 -4.35
C ALA A 314 7.27 22.66 -5.13
N GLY A 315 6.32 22.04 -4.44
CA GLY A 315 5.20 21.33 -5.05
C GLY A 315 4.27 22.27 -5.82
N LEU A 316 3.93 23.41 -5.21
CA LEU A 316 3.10 24.44 -5.84
C LEU A 316 3.74 24.95 -7.14
N VAL A 317 5.03 25.29 -7.09
CA VAL A 317 5.79 25.74 -8.28
C VAL A 317 5.80 24.66 -9.37
N ARG A 318 5.93 23.38 -9.00
CA ARG A 318 5.88 22.25 -9.95
C ARG A 318 4.50 22.16 -10.60
N ARG A 319 3.41 22.22 -9.83
CA ARG A 319 2.02 22.19 -10.34
C ARG A 319 1.76 23.37 -11.30
N LEU A 320 2.22 24.56 -10.95
CA LEU A 320 2.10 25.75 -11.80
C LEU A 320 2.84 25.59 -13.14
N LYS A 321 4.09 25.08 -13.08
CA LYS A 321 4.88 24.80 -14.29
C LYS A 321 4.23 23.76 -15.18
N THR A 322 3.64 22.71 -14.60
CA THR A 322 2.95 21.65 -15.36
C THR A 322 1.69 22.21 -16.01
N ALA A 323 0.88 22.97 -15.27
CA ALA A 323 -0.33 23.62 -15.80
C ALA A 323 -0.01 24.65 -16.91
N LEU A 324 1.11 25.37 -16.79
CA LEU A 324 1.55 26.30 -17.83
C LEU A 324 2.04 25.57 -19.08
N ARG A 325 2.78 24.46 -18.90
CA ARG A 325 3.25 23.63 -20.01
C ARG A 325 2.12 22.92 -20.75
N SER A 326 1.10 22.42 -20.05
CA SER A 326 -0.06 21.78 -20.69
C SER A 326 -0.90 22.76 -21.52
N ARG A 327 -0.88 24.06 -21.19
CA ARG A 327 -1.52 25.13 -21.98
C ARG A 327 -0.71 25.55 -23.21
N LEU A 328 0.61 25.34 -23.20
CA LEU A 328 1.54 25.79 -24.24
C LEU A 328 2.04 24.64 -25.13
N ALA A 329 1.83 23.39 -24.74
CA ALA A 329 2.24 22.23 -25.54
C ALA A 329 1.15 21.92 -26.56
N PRO A 330 1.50 21.76 -27.87
CA PRO A 330 0.61 21.10 -28.81
C PRO A 330 0.33 19.67 -28.31
N ALA A 331 -0.88 19.15 -28.56
CA ALA A 331 -1.26 17.80 -28.23
C ALA A 331 -0.13 16.81 -28.61
N ALA A 332 0.34 16.05 -27.60
CA ALA A 332 1.36 15.06 -27.86
C ALA A 332 0.88 14.12 -28.97
N PRO A 333 1.71 13.79 -29.97
CA PRO A 333 1.35 12.79 -30.95
C PRO A 333 1.03 11.50 -30.19
N ALA A 334 -0.06 10.83 -30.62
CA ALA A 334 -0.42 9.52 -30.13
C ALA A 334 0.81 8.60 -30.14
N PRO A 335 0.98 7.70 -29.17
CA PRO A 335 2.11 6.78 -29.15
C PRO A 335 2.17 6.08 -30.50
N SER A 336 3.25 6.32 -31.23
CA SER A 336 3.55 5.57 -32.43
C SER A 336 3.65 4.11 -32.00
N THR A 337 2.83 3.27 -32.57
CA THR A 337 3.05 1.83 -32.62
C THR A 337 4.36 1.62 -33.39
N ALA A 338 5.48 1.90 -32.73
CA ALA A 338 6.77 1.54 -33.26
C ALA A 338 6.80 0.01 -33.31
N ASP A 339 7.00 -0.52 -34.51
CA ASP A 339 7.23 -1.93 -34.78
C ASP A 339 7.97 -2.59 -33.61
N ALA A 340 7.29 -3.54 -32.97
CA ALA A 340 7.85 -4.43 -31.96
C ALA A 340 8.78 -5.46 -32.63
N GLY A 341 9.69 -4.96 -33.45
CA GLY A 341 10.69 -5.70 -34.22
C GLY A 341 12.07 -5.72 -33.58
N THR A 342 12.20 -5.48 -32.28
CA THR A 342 13.48 -5.70 -31.60
C THR A 342 13.52 -7.14 -31.11
N ALA A 343 14.57 -7.85 -31.55
CA ALA A 343 14.87 -9.25 -31.19
C ALA A 343 15.31 -9.41 -29.71
N PHE A 344 14.70 -8.65 -28.77
CA PHE A 344 14.91 -8.87 -27.35
C PHE A 344 14.23 -10.18 -26.94
N GLY A 345 15.00 -11.08 -26.35
CA GLY A 345 14.51 -12.28 -25.69
C GLY A 345 15.20 -12.45 -24.37
N LEU A 346 14.47 -12.92 -23.38
CA LEU A 346 15.11 -13.35 -22.12
C LEU A 346 16.13 -14.45 -22.47
N PRO A 347 17.34 -14.42 -21.88
CA PRO A 347 18.35 -15.44 -22.12
C PRO A 347 17.78 -16.81 -21.77
N ARG A 348 17.67 -17.68 -22.78
CA ARG A 348 17.26 -19.09 -22.57
C ARG A 348 18.39 -19.81 -21.87
N ARG A 349 18.17 -20.22 -20.62
CA ARG A 349 19.08 -21.07 -19.84
C ARG A 349 18.27 -22.04 -19.00
N THR A 350 18.83 -23.18 -18.66
CA THR A 350 18.23 -24.10 -17.69
C THR A 350 18.31 -23.43 -16.33
N ARG A 351 17.16 -23.11 -15.76
CA ARG A 351 17.04 -22.52 -14.42
C ARG A 351 16.74 -23.60 -13.40
N LEU A 352 16.65 -23.21 -12.12
CA LEU A 352 16.54 -24.16 -11.01
C LEU A 352 15.07 -24.42 -10.64
N PRO A 353 14.67 -25.68 -10.35
CA PRO A 353 13.35 -26.00 -9.85
C PRO A 353 13.19 -25.51 -8.40
N LEU A 354 11.95 -25.19 -8.02
CA LEU A 354 11.58 -24.83 -6.64
C LEU A 354 10.82 -26.00 -6.00
N ALA A 355 11.26 -26.49 -4.85
CA ALA A 355 10.62 -27.62 -4.17
C ALA A 355 10.33 -27.31 -2.70
N ALA A 356 9.11 -27.63 -2.25
CA ALA A 356 8.68 -27.58 -0.86
C ALA A 356 8.62 -29.01 -0.28
N GLN A 357 9.11 -29.18 0.95
CA GLN A 357 9.20 -30.47 1.65
C GLN A 357 8.70 -30.36 3.08
N GLY A 358 7.51 -30.88 3.37
CA GLY A 358 6.91 -30.86 4.69
C GLY A 358 6.59 -29.44 5.21
N LEU A 359 6.36 -28.46 4.30
CA LEU A 359 6.23 -27.05 4.64
C LEU A 359 5.00 -26.84 5.51
N THR A 360 5.20 -26.40 6.75
CA THR A 360 4.15 -26.22 7.76
C THR A 360 4.21 -24.83 8.36
N MET A 361 3.04 -24.21 8.55
CA MET A 361 2.89 -22.92 9.20
C MET A 361 1.73 -22.90 10.18
N GLN A 362 2.02 -22.51 11.43
CA GLN A 362 1.04 -22.40 12.50
C GLN A 362 1.05 -20.99 13.07
N PHE A 363 -0.12 -20.36 13.17
CA PHE A 363 -0.33 -19.07 13.81
C PHE A 363 -1.14 -19.30 15.09
N GLY A 364 -0.50 -19.22 16.25
CA GLY A 364 -1.16 -19.55 17.51
C GLY A 364 -1.76 -20.96 17.49
N GLY A 365 -3.09 -21.06 17.58
CA GLY A 365 -3.83 -22.34 17.52
C GLY A 365 -4.23 -22.80 16.12
N VAL A 366 -4.04 -21.97 15.06
CA VAL A 366 -4.48 -22.28 13.70
C VAL A 366 -3.31 -22.77 12.85
N ARG A 367 -3.43 -23.95 12.28
CA ARG A 367 -2.49 -24.52 11.31
C ARG A 367 -2.91 -24.10 9.90
N ALA A 368 -2.28 -23.03 9.38
CA ALA A 368 -2.62 -22.44 8.09
C ALA A 368 -2.08 -23.23 6.90
N VAL A 369 -0.96 -23.95 7.06
CA VAL A 369 -0.40 -24.90 6.09
C VAL A 369 0.16 -26.09 6.89
N ALA A 370 -0.11 -27.30 6.44
CA ALA A 370 0.29 -28.54 7.11
C ALA A 370 0.94 -29.50 6.13
N ASP A 371 2.22 -29.81 6.37
CA ASP A 371 2.97 -30.87 5.67
C ASP A 371 2.90 -30.77 4.13
N LEU A 372 3.03 -29.54 3.60
CA LEU A 372 2.90 -29.28 2.16
C LEU A 372 4.15 -29.74 1.41
N HIS A 373 3.95 -30.64 0.45
CA HIS A 373 4.97 -31.17 -0.45
C HIS A 373 4.59 -30.90 -1.91
N PHE A 374 5.43 -30.20 -2.66
CA PHE A 374 5.32 -30.07 -4.11
C PHE A 374 6.66 -29.68 -4.74
N SER A 375 6.77 -29.88 -6.05
CA SER A 375 7.90 -29.42 -6.84
C SER A 375 7.38 -28.63 -8.04
N ALA A 376 7.90 -27.43 -8.23
CA ALA A 376 7.67 -26.61 -9.41
C ALA A 376 8.87 -26.77 -10.35
N PRO A 377 8.73 -27.48 -11.47
CA PRO A 377 9.82 -27.74 -12.42
C PRO A 377 10.33 -26.44 -13.04
N ALA A 378 11.60 -26.46 -13.48
CA ALA A 378 12.14 -25.36 -14.28
C ALA A 378 11.45 -25.29 -15.64
N ALA A 379 11.37 -24.11 -16.23
CA ALA A 379 10.74 -23.87 -17.55
C ALA A 379 9.26 -24.31 -17.63
N ALA A 380 8.56 -24.27 -16.49
CA ALA A 380 7.17 -24.69 -16.41
C ALA A 380 6.36 -23.70 -15.56
N VAL A 381 5.05 -23.67 -15.83
CA VAL A 381 4.07 -22.97 -15.01
C VAL A 381 3.42 -23.97 -14.05
N THR A 382 3.68 -23.80 -12.76
CA THR A 382 3.01 -24.55 -11.70
C THR A 382 1.99 -23.64 -11.03
N SER A 383 0.72 -23.99 -11.06
CA SER A 383 -0.33 -23.24 -10.38
C SER A 383 -0.68 -23.85 -9.02
N LEU A 384 -0.81 -23.01 -8.01
CA LEU A 384 -1.25 -23.36 -6.67
C LEU A 384 -2.67 -22.82 -6.47
N ILE A 385 -3.67 -23.69 -6.49
CA ILE A 385 -5.09 -23.37 -6.42
C ILE A 385 -5.73 -23.93 -5.14
N GLY A 386 -6.99 -23.58 -4.89
CA GLY A 386 -7.78 -24.05 -3.76
C GLY A 386 -8.79 -23.00 -3.31
N PRO A 387 -9.76 -23.37 -2.48
CA PRO A 387 -10.74 -22.43 -1.94
C PRO A 387 -10.11 -21.32 -1.09
N ASN A 388 -10.91 -20.31 -0.76
CA ASN A 388 -10.45 -19.23 0.11
C ASN A 388 -10.13 -19.78 1.51
N GLY A 389 -8.98 -19.35 2.08
CA GLY A 389 -8.49 -19.90 3.36
C GLY A 389 -7.69 -21.21 3.24
N ALA A 390 -7.54 -21.80 2.06
CA ALA A 390 -6.77 -23.03 1.86
C ALA A 390 -5.26 -22.94 2.14
N GLY A 391 -4.74 -21.75 2.48
CA GLY A 391 -3.32 -21.56 2.84
C GLY A 391 -2.39 -21.11 1.70
N LYS A 392 -2.91 -20.83 0.48
CA LYS A 392 -2.15 -20.46 -0.71
C LYS A 392 -1.20 -19.26 -0.49
N SER A 393 -1.73 -18.14 -0.03
CA SER A 393 -0.94 -16.92 0.24
C SER A 393 0.05 -17.14 1.40
N THR A 394 -0.28 -17.99 2.37
CA THR A 394 0.64 -18.38 3.46
C THR A 394 1.82 -19.18 2.90
N ALA A 395 1.57 -20.15 2.02
CA ALA A 395 2.63 -20.92 1.33
C ALA A 395 3.53 -19.99 0.51
N LEU A 396 2.94 -19.06 -0.25
CA LEU A 396 3.69 -18.10 -1.06
C LEU A 396 4.52 -17.12 -0.18
N ASN A 397 3.99 -16.72 0.99
CA ASN A 397 4.72 -15.90 1.97
C ASN A 397 5.91 -16.64 2.59
N MET A 398 5.79 -17.95 2.83
CA MET A 398 6.91 -18.78 3.30
C MET A 398 7.99 -18.92 2.22
N LEU A 399 7.61 -19.21 0.97
CA LEU A 399 8.53 -19.35 -0.16
C LEU A 399 9.24 -18.02 -0.49
N GLY A 400 8.57 -16.90 -0.27
CA GLY A 400 9.14 -15.56 -0.42
C GLY A 400 9.95 -15.06 0.79
N GLY A 401 10.01 -15.85 1.91
CA GLY A 401 10.79 -15.52 3.10
C GLY A 401 10.18 -14.46 4.02
N PHE A 402 8.91 -14.11 3.84
CA PHE A 402 8.17 -13.20 4.72
C PHE A 402 7.67 -13.89 5.98
N TYR A 403 7.39 -15.21 5.88
CA TYR A 403 7.10 -16.06 7.02
C TYR A 403 8.14 -17.16 7.12
N GLN A 404 8.59 -17.44 8.35
CA GLN A 404 9.45 -18.55 8.61
C GLN A 404 8.58 -19.80 8.89
N PRO A 405 8.75 -20.91 8.15
CA PRO A 405 7.96 -22.11 8.40
C PRO A 405 8.19 -22.64 9.81
N THR A 406 7.12 -23.15 10.44
CA THR A 406 7.18 -23.77 11.76
C THR A 406 7.88 -25.13 11.68
N ALA A 407 7.70 -25.85 10.58
CA ALA A 407 8.39 -27.12 10.29
C ALA A 407 8.57 -27.29 8.77
N GLY A 408 9.42 -28.24 8.38
CA GLY A 408 9.73 -28.51 6.99
C GLY A 408 10.66 -27.47 6.37
N GLY A 409 10.63 -27.34 5.03
CA GLY A 409 11.46 -26.40 4.34
C GLY A 409 11.27 -26.39 2.83
N PHE A 410 12.08 -25.57 2.14
CA PHE A 410 12.06 -25.48 0.69
C PHE A 410 13.45 -25.19 0.13
N THR A 411 13.64 -25.60 -1.13
CA THR A 411 14.91 -25.50 -1.86
C THR A 411 14.71 -24.91 -3.24
N LEU A 412 15.74 -24.22 -3.75
CA LEU A 412 15.88 -23.80 -5.14
C LEU A 412 17.04 -24.58 -5.75
N GLY A 413 16.73 -25.58 -6.60
CA GLY A 413 17.72 -26.59 -6.98
C GLY A 413 18.25 -27.34 -5.77
N SER A 414 19.56 -27.30 -5.56
CA SER A 414 20.24 -27.87 -4.38
C SER A 414 20.29 -26.93 -3.18
N ASP A 415 20.02 -25.64 -3.36
CA ASP A 415 20.18 -24.63 -2.34
C ASP A 415 18.99 -24.61 -1.38
N ARG A 416 19.24 -24.83 -0.09
CA ARG A 416 18.22 -24.70 0.94
C ARG A 416 17.99 -23.22 1.25
N LEU A 417 16.73 -22.75 1.07
CA LEU A 417 16.31 -21.38 1.32
C LEU A 417 15.58 -21.18 2.65
N THR A 418 15.22 -22.26 3.33
CA THR A 418 14.53 -22.23 4.63
C THR A 418 15.36 -21.47 5.66
N GLY A 419 14.70 -20.58 6.42
CA GLY A 419 15.35 -19.77 7.45
C GLY A 419 15.98 -18.46 6.94
N LEU A 420 16.01 -18.25 5.63
CA LEU A 420 16.46 -17.01 5.03
C LEU A 420 15.34 -15.95 5.02
N SER A 421 15.70 -14.67 5.20
CA SER A 421 14.76 -13.56 5.02
C SER A 421 14.47 -13.29 3.55
N ALA A 422 13.37 -12.60 3.26
CA ALA A 422 12.93 -12.23 1.91
C ALA A 422 14.05 -11.59 1.08
N LEU A 423 14.80 -10.68 1.67
CA LEU A 423 15.99 -10.06 1.10
C LEU A 423 17.02 -11.09 0.59
N HIS A 424 17.33 -12.11 1.38
CA HIS A 424 18.34 -13.13 1.01
C HIS A 424 17.80 -14.10 -0.03
N ILE A 425 16.51 -14.42 0.02
CA ILE A 425 15.82 -15.24 -0.98
C ILE A 425 15.78 -14.54 -2.34
N ALA A 426 15.44 -13.24 -2.35
CA ALA A 426 15.45 -12.43 -3.57
C ALA A 426 16.85 -12.38 -4.22
N ARG A 427 17.91 -12.22 -3.42
CA ARG A 427 19.29 -12.22 -3.90
C ARG A 427 19.75 -13.57 -4.47
N ARG A 428 19.06 -14.66 -4.09
CA ARG A 428 19.31 -16.00 -4.64
C ARG A 428 18.49 -16.34 -5.86
N GLY A 429 17.68 -15.38 -6.35
CA GLY A 429 16.98 -15.50 -7.62
C GLY A 429 15.52 -15.92 -7.51
N VAL A 430 14.85 -15.68 -6.39
CA VAL A 430 13.40 -15.80 -6.29
C VAL A 430 12.79 -14.41 -6.35
N ALA A 431 12.08 -14.10 -7.43
CA ALA A 431 11.32 -12.85 -7.57
C ALA A 431 9.84 -13.08 -7.19
N ARG A 432 9.16 -12.03 -6.74
CA ARG A 432 7.76 -12.11 -6.33
C ARG A 432 6.95 -10.90 -6.74
N SER A 433 5.68 -11.13 -7.16
CA SER A 433 4.63 -10.13 -7.23
C SER A 433 3.68 -10.20 -6.02
N TYR A 434 2.78 -9.24 -5.90
CA TYR A 434 1.84 -9.13 -4.79
C TYR A 434 0.41 -9.05 -5.30
N GLN A 435 -0.55 -9.51 -4.50
CA GLN A 435 -1.97 -9.44 -4.81
C GLN A 435 -2.41 -8.01 -5.16
N THR A 436 -2.06 -7.04 -4.32
CA THR A 436 -2.12 -5.61 -4.68
C THR A 436 -0.77 -5.17 -5.22
N SER A 437 -0.73 -4.66 -6.44
CA SER A 437 0.52 -4.23 -7.08
C SER A 437 1.28 -3.20 -6.22
N GLN A 438 2.51 -3.54 -5.86
CA GLN A 438 3.38 -2.75 -4.99
C GLN A 438 4.55 -2.16 -5.80
N LEU A 439 4.24 -1.29 -6.76
CA LEU A 439 5.24 -0.48 -7.45
C LEU A 439 5.71 0.68 -6.58
N PHE A 440 6.92 1.15 -6.82
CA PHE A 440 7.48 2.34 -6.20
C PHE A 440 6.89 3.57 -6.90
N GLY A 441 5.78 4.08 -6.38
CA GLY A 441 4.95 5.10 -7.02
C GLY A 441 5.68 6.40 -7.33
N SER A 442 6.63 6.80 -6.49
CA SER A 442 7.44 8.01 -6.67
C SER A 442 8.59 7.86 -7.69
N LEU A 443 8.82 6.64 -8.17
CA LEU A 443 9.78 6.34 -9.23
C LEU A 443 9.08 6.25 -10.58
N SER A 444 9.83 6.50 -11.65
CA SER A 444 9.31 6.23 -13.00
C SER A 444 9.18 4.71 -13.25
N VAL A 445 8.41 4.33 -14.26
CA VAL A 445 8.29 2.96 -14.72
C VAL A 445 9.67 2.35 -14.98
N GLN A 446 10.49 3.03 -15.76
CA GLN A 446 11.86 2.60 -16.06
C GLN A 446 12.72 2.46 -14.79
N ASP A 447 12.59 3.40 -13.83
CA ASP A 447 13.38 3.37 -12.60
C ASP A 447 13.00 2.19 -11.68
N ASN A 448 11.72 1.78 -11.68
CA ASN A 448 11.28 0.57 -10.98
C ASN A 448 12.02 -0.67 -11.48
N VAL A 449 12.17 -0.80 -12.80
CA VAL A 449 12.84 -1.93 -13.45
C VAL A 449 14.36 -1.87 -13.24
N VAL A 450 14.98 -0.70 -13.48
CA VAL A 450 16.43 -0.50 -13.30
C VAL A 450 16.86 -0.80 -11.86
N LEU A 451 16.08 -0.39 -10.85
CA LEU A 451 16.42 -0.63 -9.46
C LEU A 451 16.48 -2.14 -9.12
N ALA A 452 15.61 -2.94 -9.69
CA ALA A 452 15.59 -4.39 -9.49
C ALA A 452 16.82 -5.09 -10.11
N MET A 453 17.37 -4.58 -11.21
CA MET A 453 18.58 -5.12 -11.85
C MET A 453 19.78 -5.14 -10.89
N HIS A 454 19.82 -4.24 -9.93
CA HIS A 454 20.91 -4.18 -8.96
C HIS A 454 20.86 -5.28 -7.90
N ARG A 455 19.74 -6.04 -7.74
CA ARG A 455 19.56 -7.09 -6.72
C ARG A 455 20.00 -6.63 -5.32
N GLY A 456 19.66 -5.41 -4.94
CA GLY A 456 20.03 -4.80 -3.67
C GLY A 456 21.51 -4.40 -3.52
N ARG A 457 22.32 -4.48 -4.57
CA ARG A 457 23.73 -4.02 -4.58
C ARG A 457 23.77 -2.55 -5.00
N LEU A 458 23.66 -1.64 -4.02
CA LEU A 458 23.59 -0.19 -4.29
C LEU A 458 24.94 0.47 -4.62
N GLY A 459 26.03 -0.28 -4.44
CA GLY A 459 27.37 0.29 -4.55
C GLY A 459 27.75 1.20 -3.36
N PRO A 460 28.95 1.78 -3.36
CA PRO A 460 29.35 2.69 -2.30
C PRO A 460 28.52 3.96 -2.31
N LEU A 461 28.25 4.52 -1.12
CA LEU A 461 27.43 5.72 -0.94
C LEU A 461 27.97 6.93 -1.71
N LEU A 462 29.29 7.09 -1.71
CA LEU A 462 30.02 8.15 -2.42
C LEU A 462 30.48 7.74 -3.83
N GLY A 463 30.26 6.51 -4.23
CA GLY A 463 30.58 6.02 -5.57
C GLY A 463 29.45 6.33 -6.54
N ALA A 464 29.80 6.77 -7.74
CA ALA A 464 28.84 7.02 -8.81
C ALA A 464 28.29 5.67 -9.37
N ALA A 465 27.48 4.95 -8.58
CA ALA A 465 26.63 3.94 -9.16
C ALA A 465 25.62 4.68 -10.06
N ARG A 466 25.89 4.65 -11.36
CA ARG A 466 25.10 5.39 -12.37
C ARG A 466 23.78 4.68 -12.54
N ARG A 467 22.75 5.14 -11.80
CA ARG A 467 21.36 4.71 -11.96
C ARG A 467 20.90 4.72 -13.43
N HIS A 468 21.43 5.64 -14.21
CA HIS A 468 21.13 5.82 -15.62
C HIS A 468 22.31 5.40 -16.52
N ALA A 469 22.99 4.30 -16.19
CA ALA A 469 23.88 3.71 -17.17
C ALA A 469 23.06 3.39 -18.44
N ALA A 470 23.56 3.83 -19.61
CA ALA A 470 22.82 3.70 -20.86
C ALA A 470 22.37 2.26 -21.12
N GLU A 471 23.21 1.29 -20.77
CA GLU A 471 22.93 -0.14 -20.88
C GLU A 471 21.73 -0.59 -20.04
N HIS A 472 21.68 -0.21 -18.75
CA HIS A 472 20.55 -0.58 -17.87
C HIS A 472 19.24 0.10 -18.30
N THR A 473 19.34 1.34 -18.79
CA THR A 473 18.19 2.09 -19.29
C THR A 473 17.63 1.48 -20.56
N ALA A 474 18.52 1.08 -21.51
CA ALA A 474 18.11 0.39 -22.73
C ALA A 474 17.46 -0.96 -22.42
N LEU A 475 18.12 -1.79 -21.61
CA LEU A 475 17.62 -3.09 -21.19
C LEU A 475 16.26 -3.00 -20.45
N ALA A 476 16.07 -1.98 -19.61
CA ALA A 476 14.79 -1.76 -18.92
C ALA A 476 13.65 -1.46 -19.91
N ARG A 477 13.92 -0.65 -20.95
CA ARG A 477 12.93 -0.33 -21.98
C ARG A 477 12.59 -1.54 -22.84
N GLU A 478 13.59 -2.32 -23.23
CA GLU A 478 13.41 -3.55 -23.99
C GLU A 478 12.59 -4.57 -23.19
N LEU A 479 12.88 -4.74 -21.89
CA LEU A 479 12.14 -5.65 -21.03
C LEU A 479 10.70 -5.20 -20.79
N LEU A 480 10.45 -3.88 -20.63
CA LEU A 480 9.11 -3.32 -20.52
C LEU A 480 8.28 -3.59 -21.79
N ALA A 481 8.88 -3.32 -22.96
CA ALA A 481 8.23 -3.60 -24.25
C ALA A 481 7.98 -5.10 -24.45
N TRP A 482 8.93 -5.94 -24.06
CA TRP A 482 8.77 -7.40 -24.10
C TRP A 482 7.65 -7.90 -23.20
N CYS A 483 7.43 -7.28 -22.02
CA CYS A 483 6.28 -7.57 -21.17
C CYS A 483 4.95 -7.00 -21.68
N GLY A 484 4.95 -6.22 -22.77
CA GLY A 484 3.75 -5.65 -23.38
C GLY A 484 3.39 -4.24 -22.88
N TYR A 485 4.27 -3.58 -22.12
CA TYR A 485 4.04 -2.19 -21.73
C TYR A 485 4.31 -1.24 -22.90
N THR A 486 3.29 -0.47 -23.30
CA THR A 486 3.35 0.47 -24.44
C THR A 486 3.41 1.93 -24.02
N GLY A 487 3.29 2.21 -22.73
CA GLY A 487 3.31 3.58 -22.20
C GLY A 487 4.71 4.22 -22.16
N HIS A 488 4.79 5.48 -21.71
CA HIS A 488 6.05 6.20 -21.68
C HIS A 488 6.92 5.74 -20.48
N PRO A 489 8.20 5.38 -20.66
CA PRO A 489 9.05 4.81 -19.60
C PRO A 489 9.33 5.77 -18.43
N ASP A 490 9.18 7.09 -18.65
CA ASP A 490 9.37 8.12 -17.63
C ASP A 490 8.09 8.45 -16.86
N THR A 491 6.96 7.79 -17.14
CA THR A 491 5.71 7.98 -16.39
C THR A 491 5.92 7.57 -14.93
N PRO A 492 5.45 8.37 -13.93
CA PRO A 492 5.45 7.94 -12.54
C PRO A 492 4.61 6.68 -12.37
N ALA A 493 5.13 5.69 -11.63
CA ALA A 493 4.40 4.43 -11.46
C ALA A 493 3.06 4.59 -10.70
N ALA A 494 2.91 5.67 -9.92
CA ALA A 494 1.65 6.01 -9.27
C ALA A 494 0.51 6.34 -10.25
N ASP A 495 0.85 6.86 -11.44
CA ASP A 495 -0.11 7.36 -12.43
C ASP A 495 -0.55 6.26 -13.43
N LEU A 496 -0.06 5.03 -13.29
CA LEU A 496 -0.35 3.92 -14.20
C LEU A 496 -1.77 3.37 -14.00
N PRO A 497 -2.47 2.99 -15.10
CA PRO A 497 -3.64 2.13 -15.07
C PRO A 497 -3.35 0.78 -14.42
N HIS A 498 -4.39 0.07 -13.99
CA HIS A 498 -4.26 -1.20 -13.25
C HIS A 498 -3.52 -2.27 -14.05
N VAL A 499 -3.84 -2.44 -15.33
CA VAL A 499 -3.21 -3.42 -16.24
C VAL A 499 -1.70 -3.14 -16.36
N ASP A 500 -1.35 -1.88 -16.65
CA ASP A 500 0.04 -1.46 -16.82
C ASP A 500 0.87 -1.66 -15.55
N ARG A 501 0.27 -1.45 -14.36
CA ARG A 501 0.93 -1.74 -13.08
C ARG A 501 1.35 -3.20 -12.98
N ARG A 502 0.51 -4.14 -13.42
CA ARG A 502 0.83 -5.58 -13.43
C ARG A 502 1.97 -5.92 -14.37
N LEU A 503 1.93 -5.41 -15.60
CA LEU A 503 3.00 -5.63 -16.58
C LEU A 503 4.34 -5.08 -16.09
N VAL A 504 4.35 -3.88 -15.51
CA VAL A 504 5.56 -3.26 -14.94
C VAL A 504 6.07 -4.03 -13.71
N GLU A 505 5.18 -4.57 -12.86
CA GLU A 505 5.55 -5.39 -11.71
C GLU A 505 6.24 -6.70 -12.14
N ILE A 506 5.70 -7.37 -13.18
CA ILE A 506 6.32 -8.57 -13.78
C ILE A 506 7.67 -8.20 -14.40
N ALA A 507 7.75 -7.11 -15.17
CA ALA A 507 9.00 -6.63 -15.74
C ALA A 507 10.06 -6.32 -14.66
N ARG A 508 9.65 -5.71 -13.54
CA ARG A 508 10.52 -5.48 -12.37
C ARG A 508 11.04 -6.80 -11.79
N GLY A 509 10.16 -7.80 -11.64
CA GLY A 509 10.56 -9.13 -11.18
C GLY A 509 11.59 -9.77 -12.11
N LEU A 510 11.34 -9.75 -13.41
CA LEU A 510 12.24 -10.30 -14.44
C LEU A 510 13.57 -9.56 -14.54
N ALA A 511 13.58 -8.26 -14.27
CA ALA A 511 14.80 -7.44 -14.26
C ALA A 511 15.86 -7.93 -13.25
N SER A 512 15.42 -8.61 -12.19
CA SER A 512 16.35 -9.27 -11.27
C SER A 512 16.96 -10.57 -11.82
N ASP A 513 16.66 -10.97 -13.07
CA ASP A 513 17.07 -12.23 -13.71
C ASP A 513 16.80 -13.45 -12.78
N PRO A 514 15.53 -13.70 -12.42
CA PRO A 514 15.18 -14.69 -11.39
C PRO A 514 15.32 -16.13 -11.91
N GLU A 515 15.65 -17.06 -11.01
CA GLU A 515 15.51 -18.50 -11.24
C GLU A 515 14.03 -18.93 -11.15
N ALA A 516 13.32 -18.37 -10.15
CA ALA A 516 11.89 -18.61 -9.94
C ALA A 516 11.12 -17.29 -9.77
N LEU A 517 9.92 -17.23 -10.36
CA LEU A 517 8.98 -16.11 -10.28
C LEU A 517 7.71 -16.56 -9.58
N LEU A 518 7.44 -15.97 -8.41
CA LEU A 518 6.24 -16.20 -7.61
C LEU A 518 5.20 -15.11 -7.90
N LEU A 519 4.01 -15.50 -8.34
CA LEU A 519 2.93 -14.58 -8.71
C LEU A 519 1.71 -14.83 -7.84
N ASP A 520 1.19 -13.75 -7.22
CA ASP A 520 0.04 -13.78 -6.32
C ASP A 520 -1.14 -13.05 -6.97
N GLU A 521 -2.11 -13.81 -7.49
CA GLU A 521 -3.33 -13.35 -8.17
C GLU A 521 -3.08 -12.21 -9.21
N PRO A 522 -2.19 -12.42 -10.19
CA PRO A 522 -1.84 -11.34 -11.13
C PRO A 522 -2.99 -10.98 -12.08
N ALA A 523 -3.97 -11.86 -12.30
CA ALA A 523 -5.11 -11.63 -13.18
C ALA A 523 -6.32 -10.95 -12.50
N ALA A 524 -6.23 -10.68 -11.18
CA ALA A 524 -7.32 -10.08 -10.46
C ALA A 524 -7.70 -8.70 -11.03
N GLY A 525 -8.99 -8.51 -11.38
CA GLY A 525 -9.51 -7.26 -11.92
C GLY A 525 -9.14 -6.94 -13.37
N LEU A 526 -8.57 -7.90 -14.11
CA LEU A 526 -8.29 -7.76 -15.55
C LEU A 526 -9.48 -8.15 -16.41
N SER A 527 -9.61 -7.54 -17.59
CA SER A 527 -10.56 -7.96 -18.65
C SER A 527 -10.16 -9.34 -19.21
N ARG A 528 -11.08 -10.01 -19.92
CA ARG A 528 -10.79 -11.29 -20.60
C ARG A 528 -9.60 -11.18 -21.54
N GLU A 529 -9.56 -10.15 -22.39
CA GLU A 529 -8.47 -9.92 -23.35
C GLU A 529 -7.11 -9.69 -22.61
N ASP A 530 -7.10 -8.94 -21.48
CA ASP A 530 -5.90 -8.71 -20.72
C ASP A 530 -5.42 -9.98 -20.00
N LYS A 531 -6.34 -10.86 -19.54
CA LYS A 531 -6.00 -12.17 -18.97
C LYS A 531 -5.36 -13.08 -20.02
N GLU A 532 -5.88 -13.12 -21.25
CA GLU A 532 -5.30 -13.88 -22.36
C GLU A 532 -3.88 -13.37 -22.69
N ARG A 533 -3.69 -12.05 -22.76
CA ARG A 533 -2.36 -11.41 -22.93
C ARG A 533 -1.41 -11.75 -21.79
N LEU A 534 -1.89 -11.71 -20.55
CA LEU A 534 -1.10 -12.09 -19.36
C LEU A 534 -0.71 -13.58 -19.43
N GLY A 535 -1.64 -14.47 -19.77
CA GLY A 535 -1.39 -15.90 -19.93
C GLY A 535 -0.29 -16.17 -20.96
N ALA A 536 -0.38 -15.54 -22.13
CA ALA A 536 0.65 -15.62 -23.16
C ALA A 536 2.02 -15.11 -22.68
N LEU A 537 2.05 -14.03 -21.89
CA LEU A 537 3.28 -13.51 -21.27
C LEU A 537 3.87 -14.52 -20.30
N LEU A 538 3.06 -15.12 -19.41
CA LEU A 538 3.53 -16.09 -18.40
C LEU A 538 4.08 -17.35 -19.09
N ARG A 539 3.45 -17.82 -20.15
CA ARG A 539 3.95 -18.95 -20.96
C ARG A 539 5.30 -18.60 -21.57
N ARG A 540 5.45 -17.41 -22.19
CA ARG A 540 6.73 -16.96 -22.77
C ARG A 540 7.85 -16.87 -21.69
N ILE A 541 7.50 -16.47 -20.47
CA ILE A 541 8.45 -16.45 -19.34
C ILE A 541 8.93 -17.86 -18.98
N ALA A 542 8.00 -18.81 -18.88
CA ALA A 542 8.33 -20.21 -18.65
C ALA A 542 9.18 -20.81 -19.78
N ASP A 543 8.82 -20.56 -21.06
CA ASP A 543 9.56 -21.00 -22.25
C ASP A 543 10.99 -20.41 -22.31
N ALA A 544 11.23 -19.26 -21.66
CA ALA A 544 12.59 -18.73 -21.47
C ALA A 544 13.38 -19.42 -20.35
N GLY A 545 12.81 -20.43 -19.70
CA GLY A 545 13.45 -21.28 -18.69
C GLY A 545 13.10 -20.93 -17.24
N VAL A 546 12.36 -19.83 -16.98
CA VAL A 546 12.01 -19.40 -15.61
C VAL A 546 11.01 -20.37 -14.98
N THR A 547 11.25 -20.78 -13.73
CA THR A 547 10.27 -21.50 -12.93
C THR A 547 9.16 -20.53 -12.52
N VAL A 548 7.93 -20.74 -12.96
CA VAL A 548 6.78 -19.89 -12.62
C VAL A 548 5.90 -20.62 -11.61
N LEU A 549 5.72 -20.03 -10.43
CA LEU A 549 4.73 -20.47 -9.44
C LEU A 549 3.61 -19.43 -9.38
N LEU A 550 2.42 -19.82 -9.77
CA LEU A 550 1.24 -18.96 -9.90
C LEU A 550 0.20 -19.32 -8.85
N VAL A 551 -0.21 -18.37 -8.02
CA VAL A 551 -1.44 -18.48 -7.23
C VAL A 551 -2.54 -17.72 -7.96
N GLU A 552 -3.61 -18.41 -8.33
CA GLU A 552 -4.75 -17.84 -9.06
C GLU A 552 -6.04 -18.57 -8.70
N HIS A 553 -7.14 -17.85 -8.91
CA HIS A 553 -8.50 -18.36 -8.72
C HIS A 553 -9.31 -18.35 -10.03
N ASP A 554 -8.75 -17.78 -11.11
CA ASP A 554 -9.33 -17.83 -12.46
C ASP A 554 -8.98 -19.18 -13.10
N MET A 555 -9.97 -20.10 -13.10
CA MET A 555 -9.74 -21.45 -13.58
C MET A 555 -9.48 -21.50 -15.08
N ALA A 556 -10.08 -20.62 -15.88
CA ALA A 556 -9.84 -20.57 -17.31
C ALA A 556 -8.37 -20.24 -17.62
N LEU A 557 -7.82 -19.25 -16.92
CA LEU A 557 -6.40 -18.91 -17.05
C LEU A 557 -5.51 -20.07 -16.54
N VAL A 558 -5.79 -20.61 -15.34
CA VAL A 558 -5.00 -21.70 -14.74
C VAL A 558 -4.94 -22.92 -15.66
N MET A 559 -6.11 -23.39 -16.12
CA MET A 559 -6.18 -24.60 -16.96
C MET A 559 -5.55 -24.38 -18.34
N GLY A 560 -5.60 -23.13 -18.87
CA GLY A 560 -5.04 -22.80 -20.18
C GLY A 560 -3.52 -22.69 -20.24
N ILE A 561 -2.84 -22.37 -19.10
CA ILE A 561 -1.40 -22.08 -19.13
C ILE A 561 -0.53 -22.98 -18.25
N SER A 562 -1.11 -23.76 -17.33
CA SER A 562 -0.35 -24.53 -16.36
C SER A 562 0.14 -25.86 -16.94
N ASP A 563 1.40 -26.23 -16.66
CA ASP A 563 1.94 -27.57 -16.90
C ASP A 563 1.58 -28.51 -15.74
N GLN A 564 1.50 -27.94 -14.53
CA GLN A 564 1.16 -28.64 -13.29
C GLN A 564 0.26 -27.79 -12.41
N VAL A 565 -0.71 -28.43 -11.78
CA VAL A 565 -1.61 -27.77 -10.82
C VAL A 565 -1.49 -28.50 -9.48
N VAL A 566 -1.31 -27.73 -8.41
CA VAL A 566 -1.28 -28.19 -7.01
C VAL A 566 -2.51 -27.65 -6.31
N VAL A 567 -3.35 -28.51 -5.80
CA VAL A 567 -4.59 -28.11 -5.12
C VAL A 567 -4.39 -28.19 -3.61
N LEU A 568 -4.71 -27.09 -2.93
CA LEU A 568 -4.74 -27.00 -1.47
C LEU A 568 -6.19 -26.93 -0.98
N ASP A 569 -6.45 -27.63 0.12
CA ASP A 569 -7.66 -27.45 0.90
C ASP A 569 -7.32 -27.50 2.40
N ALA A 570 -7.89 -26.58 3.19
CA ALA A 570 -7.68 -26.46 4.64
C ALA A 570 -6.20 -26.58 5.09
N GLY A 571 -5.28 -26.05 4.29
CA GLY A 571 -3.83 -26.09 4.56
C GLY A 571 -3.10 -27.35 4.13
N VAL A 572 -3.78 -28.36 3.58
CA VAL A 572 -3.23 -29.63 3.15
C VAL A 572 -3.27 -29.75 1.63
N ARG A 573 -2.29 -30.45 1.06
CA ARG A 573 -2.31 -30.76 -0.38
C ARG A 573 -3.40 -31.82 -0.67
N LEU A 574 -4.41 -31.42 -1.47
CA LEU A 574 -5.50 -32.30 -1.88
C LEU A 574 -5.12 -33.13 -3.11
N ALA A 575 -4.59 -32.49 -4.16
CA ALA A 575 -4.24 -33.13 -5.42
C ALA A 575 -3.02 -32.46 -6.07
N VAL A 576 -2.33 -33.21 -6.94
CA VAL A 576 -1.27 -32.70 -7.85
C VAL A 576 -1.39 -33.42 -9.16
N GLY A 577 -1.40 -32.71 -10.28
CA GLY A 577 -1.46 -33.32 -11.61
C GLY A 577 -1.46 -32.30 -12.74
N THR A 578 -1.67 -32.75 -13.95
CA THR A 578 -1.94 -31.87 -15.09
C THR A 578 -3.31 -31.20 -14.91
N PRO A 579 -3.58 -30.09 -15.60
CA PRO A 579 -4.90 -29.44 -15.55
C PRO A 579 -6.07 -30.41 -15.75
N ALA A 580 -5.99 -31.29 -16.75
CA ALA A 580 -7.03 -32.25 -17.06
C ALA A 580 -7.22 -33.31 -15.92
N GLN A 581 -6.14 -33.77 -15.29
CA GLN A 581 -6.24 -34.69 -14.17
C GLN A 581 -6.90 -34.07 -12.95
N VAL A 582 -6.52 -32.83 -12.62
CA VAL A 582 -7.05 -32.10 -11.47
C VAL A 582 -8.53 -31.72 -11.70
N GLN A 583 -8.91 -31.36 -12.92
CA GLN A 583 -10.32 -31.06 -13.26
C GLN A 583 -11.23 -32.29 -13.17
N ALA A 584 -10.70 -33.47 -13.48
CA ALA A 584 -11.44 -34.73 -13.38
C ALA A 584 -11.46 -35.35 -11.98
N ASP A 585 -10.70 -34.82 -11.01
CA ASP A 585 -10.59 -35.37 -9.67
C ASP A 585 -11.86 -35.05 -8.84
N PRO A 586 -12.62 -36.06 -8.39
CA PRO A 586 -13.84 -35.87 -7.62
C PRO A 586 -13.62 -35.09 -6.30
N ALA A 587 -12.45 -35.33 -5.63
CA ALA A 587 -12.12 -34.65 -4.39
C ALA A 587 -11.90 -33.14 -4.63
N VAL A 588 -11.31 -32.76 -5.77
CA VAL A 588 -11.14 -31.36 -6.16
C VAL A 588 -12.49 -30.72 -6.48
N GLN A 589 -13.33 -31.41 -7.25
CA GLN A 589 -14.68 -30.93 -7.55
C GLN A 589 -15.49 -30.70 -6.26
N GLN A 590 -15.42 -31.64 -5.32
CA GLN A 590 -16.08 -31.51 -4.02
C GLN A 590 -15.54 -30.34 -3.19
N ALA A 591 -14.23 -30.10 -3.16
CA ALA A 591 -13.62 -28.99 -2.43
C ALA A 591 -14.06 -27.59 -2.97
N TYR A 592 -14.34 -27.49 -4.29
CA TYR A 592 -14.79 -26.25 -4.91
C TYR A 592 -16.30 -26.07 -4.93
N LEU A 593 -17.08 -27.15 -5.06
CA LEU A 593 -18.55 -27.13 -5.16
C LEU A 593 -19.24 -27.31 -3.80
N GLY A 594 -18.51 -27.79 -2.78
CA GLY A 594 -19.01 -28.09 -1.45
C GLY A 594 -19.72 -29.46 -1.38
N GLU A 595 -19.86 -30.01 -0.17
CA GLU A 595 -20.45 -31.35 0.11
C GLU A 595 -21.92 -31.53 -0.34
N SER A 596 -22.57 -30.55 -0.91
CA SER A 596 -24.02 -30.49 -1.03
C SER A 596 -24.62 -31.06 -2.33
N LEU A 597 -23.85 -31.69 -3.24
CA LEU A 597 -24.46 -32.32 -4.42
C LEU A 597 -24.70 -33.85 -4.30
N GLN A 598 -24.27 -34.51 -3.21
CA GLN A 598 -24.45 -35.97 -3.03
C GLN A 598 -24.96 -36.42 -1.68
N GLY A 599 -25.28 -35.53 -0.75
CA GLY A 599 -25.84 -35.82 0.55
C GLY A 599 -27.29 -35.39 0.64
N GLU A 600 -28.25 -36.34 0.48
CA GLU A 600 -29.65 -36.23 0.83
C GLU A 600 -30.48 -35.11 0.16
N ALA A 601 -30.58 -35.11 -1.16
CA ALA A 601 -31.80 -34.65 -1.83
C ALA A 601 -32.86 -35.77 -1.77
N GLY A 602 -33.24 -36.18 -0.57
CA GLY A 602 -34.53 -36.87 -0.39
C GLY A 602 -35.63 -35.82 -0.48
N PRO A 603 -36.70 -36.04 -1.27
CA PRO A 603 -37.86 -35.17 -1.22
C PRO A 603 -38.34 -35.13 0.22
N ARG A 604 -38.50 -33.90 0.82
CA ARG A 604 -39.16 -33.72 2.12
C ARG A 604 -40.60 -34.22 1.99
N THR A 605 -40.81 -35.52 2.20
CA THR A 605 -42.13 -36.05 2.47
C THR A 605 -42.54 -35.57 3.87
N SER A 606 -43.47 -34.67 3.94
CA SER A 606 -44.23 -34.39 5.15
C SER A 606 -44.82 -35.71 5.61
N GLU A 607 -44.44 -36.27 6.78
CA GLU A 607 -45.21 -37.26 7.49
C GLU A 607 -46.57 -36.62 7.84
N ALA A 608 -47.53 -36.82 6.97
CA ALA A 608 -48.92 -36.61 7.29
C ALA A 608 -49.44 -37.90 7.95
N SER A 609 -49.75 -37.81 9.21
CA SER A 609 -50.60 -38.80 9.90
C SER A 609 -51.90 -38.94 9.13
N ASP A 610 -52.22 -40.20 8.75
CA ASP A 610 -53.50 -40.60 8.23
C ASP A 610 -54.68 -40.16 9.14
N THR A 611 -55.47 -39.21 8.69
CA THR A 611 -56.90 -39.13 8.95
C THR A 611 -57.57 -38.71 7.67
N SER A 612 -58.31 -39.64 7.13
CA SER A 612 -59.22 -39.49 6.00
C SER A 612 -60.19 -38.35 6.25
N ASP A 613 -60.22 -37.30 5.41
CA ASP A 613 -61.52 -36.77 4.93
C ASP A 613 -61.33 -36.04 3.59
N THR A 614 -62.30 -36.20 2.73
CA THR A 614 -62.41 -35.75 1.36
C THR A 614 -62.55 -34.25 1.27
N GLY A 615 -61.74 -33.63 0.39
CA GLY A 615 -61.89 -32.19 0.04
C GLY A 615 -60.76 -31.65 -0.84
N ASP A 616 -61.06 -31.61 -2.11
CA ASP A 616 -60.35 -30.98 -3.20
C ASP A 616 -59.82 -29.55 -2.88
N THR A 617 -58.51 -29.34 -2.79
CA THR A 617 -57.84 -28.05 -3.15
C THR A 617 -56.37 -28.29 -3.33
N SER A 618 -55.91 -28.12 -4.55
CA SER A 618 -54.55 -28.01 -4.99
C SER A 618 -53.87 -26.75 -4.38
N ASP A 619 -53.10 -26.91 -3.34
CA ASP A 619 -52.27 -25.82 -2.79
C ASP A 619 -50.79 -25.95 -3.22
N THR A 620 -50.57 -25.74 -4.51
CA THR A 620 -49.24 -25.25 -5.00
C THR A 620 -49.19 -23.77 -4.67
N SER A 621 -48.50 -23.39 -3.61
CA SER A 621 -48.26 -21.98 -3.27
C SER A 621 -47.56 -21.26 -4.45
N ASP A 622 -48.39 -20.61 -5.26
CA ASP A 622 -48.01 -19.83 -6.43
C ASP A 622 -47.22 -18.59 -5.97
N THR A 623 -45.91 -18.69 -5.98
CA THR A 623 -44.98 -17.58 -5.70
C THR A 623 -45.16 -16.42 -6.71
N SER A 624 -45.90 -16.60 -7.79
CA SER A 624 -46.16 -15.55 -8.80
C SER A 624 -47.09 -14.44 -8.32
N ALA A 625 -47.84 -14.66 -7.23
CA ALA A 625 -48.83 -13.73 -6.71
C ALA A 625 -48.30 -12.69 -5.69
N ARG A 626 -47.01 -12.79 -5.25
CA ARG A 626 -46.44 -11.85 -4.28
C ARG A 626 -46.08 -10.52 -4.95
N PRO A 627 -46.31 -9.35 -4.30
CA PRO A 627 -45.98 -8.05 -4.88
C PRO A 627 -44.47 -7.88 -5.06
N GLU A 628 -44.09 -7.17 -6.13
CA GLU A 628 -42.70 -6.81 -6.37
C GLU A 628 -42.21 -5.82 -5.29
N MET A 629 -41.11 -6.16 -4.62
CA MET A 629 -40.45 -5.31 -3.62
C MET A 629 -39.31 -4.51 -4.23
N LEU A 630 -38.41 -5.15 -4.99
CA LEU A 630 -37.27 -4.52 -5.65
C LEU A 630 -37.31 -4.86 -7.14
N GLY A 631 -37.31 -3.82 -7.99
CA GLY A 631 -37.22 -3.92 -9.45
C GLY A 631 -36.00 -3.18 -9.96
N VAL A 632 -35.26 -3.83 -10.84
CA VAL A 632 -34.09 -3.26 -11.53
C VAL A 632 -34.34 -3.42 -13.01
N GLY A 633 -34.29 -2.33 -13.78
CA GLY A 633 -34.55 -2.34 -15.21
C GLY A 633 -33.40 -1.74 -16.01
N ALA A 634 -32.86 -2.50 -16.97
CA ALA A 634 -31.81 -2.12 -17.91
C ALA A 634 -30.61 -1.36 -17.24
N LEU A 635 -30.17 -1.84 -16.07
CA LEU A 635 -29.19 -1.16 -15.24
C LEU A 635 -27.79 -1.24 -15.85
N VAL A 636 -27.18 -0.08 -16.11
CA VAL A 636 -25.79 0.06 -16.57
C VAL A 636 -25.01 0.83 -15.50
N ALA A 637 -23.93 0.21 -14.97
CA ALA A 637 -23.07 0.81 -13.96
C ALA A 637 -21.63 0.36 -14.12
N GLY A 638 -20.65 1.22 -13.75
CA GLY A 638 -19.23 0.91 -13.86
C GLY A 638 -18.36 1.99 -13.26
N TYR A 639 -17.05 1.75 -13.18
CA TYR A 639 -16.07 2.65 -12.59
C TYR A 639 -15.28 3.35 -13.71
N GLY A 640 -15.52 4.65 -13.91
CA GLY A 640 -14.85 5.44 -14.97
C GLY A 640 -15.57 5.37 -16.31
N ALA A 641 -14.81 5.22 -17.41
CA ALA A 641 -15.35 5.29 -18.78
C ALA A 641 -16.01 3.97 -19.25
N GLU A 642 -15.69 2.83 -18.63
CA GLU A 642 -16.19 1.52 -19.03
C GLU A 642 -17.24 0.99 -18.04
N PRO A 643 -18.43 0.56 -18.52
CA PRO A 643 -19.43 -0.09 -17.69
C PRO A 643 -18.99 -1.50 -17.30
N VAL A 644 -19.35 -1.93 -16.09
CA VAL A 644 -19.17 -3.29 -15.57
C VAL A 644 -20.47 -4.08 -15.64
N LEU A 645 -21.61 -3.39 -15.57
CA LEU A 645 -22.95 -3.95 -15.72
C LEU A 645 -23.56 -3.44 -17.02
N HIS A 646 -24.15 -4.34 -17.80
CA HIS A 646 -24.61 -4.10 -19.16
C HIS A 646 -26.11 -4.40 -19.31
N GLY A 647 -26.97 -3.55 -18.74
CA GLY A 647 -28.42 -3.69 -18.90
C GLY A 647 -28.98 -4.83 -18.02
N ILE A 648 -28.70 -4.79 -16.73
CA ILE A 648 -29.22 -5.81 -15.77
C ILE A 648 -30.69 -5.60 -15.52
N ASP A 649 -31.47 -6.67 -15.67
CA ASP A 649 -32.86 -6.79 -15.26
C ASP A 649 -32.97 -7.80 -14.12
N LEU A 650 -33.55 -7.38 -12.98
CA LEU A 650 -33.69 -8.21 -11.78
C LEU A 650 -34.91 -7.81 -10.97
N GLN A 651 -35.65 -8.80 -10.45
CA GLN A 651 -36.81 -8.60 -9.61
C GLN A 651 -36.74 -9.44 -8.35
N VAL A 652 -37.08 -8.84 -7.18
CA VAL A 652 -37.20 -9.52 -5.90
C VAL A 652 -38.60 -9.22 -5.35
N ARG A 653 -39.33 -10.27 -4.96
CA ARG A 653 -40.67 -10.15 -4.41
C ARG A 653 -40.64 -10.09 -2.89
N GLN A 654 -41.73 -9.62 -2.29
CA GLN A 654 -41.86 -9.50 -0.84
C GLN A 654 -41.75 -10.88 -0.15
N GLY A 655 -40.88 -10.99 0.87
CA GLY A 655 -40.65 -12.23 1.60
C GLY A 655 -39.92 -13.31 0.79
N GLU A 656 -39.34 -12.97 -0.38
CA GLU A 656 -38.56 -13.88 -1.23
C GLU A 656 -37.10 -13.82 -0.86
N ALA A 657 -36.39 -14.93 -0.89
CA ALA A 657 -34.94 -15.03 -0.86
C ALA A 657 -34.44 -15.28 -2.28
N VAL A 658 -33.63 -14.37 -2.79
CA VAL A 658 -33.04 -14.44 -4.15
C VAL A 658 -31.54 -14.56 -4.04
N ALA A 659 -30.94 -15.53 -4.74
CA ALA A 659 -29.50 -15.66 -4.89
C ALA A 659 -29.01 -15.02 -6.20
N LEU A 660 -27.92 -14.27 -6.15
CA LEU A 660 -27.19 -13.78 -7.32
C LEU A 660 -25.85 -14.50 -7.38
N LEU A 661 -25.69 -15.37 -8.36
CA LEU A 661 -24.57 -16.28 -8.55
C LEU A 661 -23.71 -15.85 -9.72
N GLY A 662 -22.46 -16.24 -9.77
CA GLY A 662 -21.51 -15.97 -10.87
C GLY A 662 -20.07 -15.91 -10.41
N ALA A 663 -19.14 -16.00 -11.36
CA ALA A 663 -17.71 -15.96 -11.09
C ALA A 663 -17.25 -14.62 -10.46
N ASN A 664 -16.04 -14.62 -9.91
CA ASN A 664 -15.42 -13.39 -9.40
C ASN A 664 -15.17 -12.42 -10.56
N GLY A 665 -15.51 -11.13 -10.36
CA GLY A 665 -15.43 -10.13 -11.42
C GLY A 665 -16.65 -10.04 -12.32
N ALA A 666 -17.67 -10.90 -12.19
CA ALA A 666 -18.89 -10.86 -13.01
C ALA A 666 -19.77 -9.60 -12.80
N GLY A 667 -19.49 -8.77 -11.77
CA GLY A 667 -20.23 -7.53 -11.50
C GLY A 667 -21.17 -7.59 -10.29
N LYS A 668 -21.21 -8.69 -9.52
CA LYS A 668 -22.11 -8.90 -8.37
C LYS A 668 -22.04 -7.77 -7.33
N SER A 669 -20.85 -7.49 -6.79
CA SER A 669 -20.67 -6.43 -5.79
C SER A 669 -20.90 -5.02 -6.35
N THR A 670 -20.70 -4.82 -7.67
CA THR A 670 -21.05 -3.56 -8.36
C THR A 670 -22.56 -3.35 -8.34
N LEU A 671 -23.33 -4.41 -8.63
CA LEU A 671 -24.79 -4.38 -8.53
C LEU A 671 -25.25 -4.08 -7.10
N MET A 672 -24.70 -4.79 -6.10
CA MET A 672 -25.03 -4.57 -4.69
C MET A 672 -24.76 -3.14 -4.23
N LYS A 673 -23.63 -2.55 -4.64
CA LYS A 673 -23.29 -1.15 -4.34
C LYS A 673 -24.19 -0.16 -5.06
N ALA A 674 -24.61 -0.46 -6.30
CA ALA A 674 -25.55 0.37 -7.05
C ALA A 674 -26.93 0.37 -6.39
N LEU A 675 -27.45 -0.79 -5.96
CA LEU A 675 -28.71 -0.93 -5.24
C LEU A 675 -28.68 -0.17 -3.91
N ALA A 676 -27.57 -0.22 -3.19
CA ALA A 676 -27.40 0.45 -1.89
C ALA A 676 -27.14 1.97 -2.00
N GLY A 677 -27.11 2.55 -3.21
CA GLY A 677 -26.84 3.98 -3.41
C GLY A 677 -25.38 4.40 -3.13
N LEU A 678 -24.47 3.42 -2.99
CA LEU A 678 -23.02 3.64 -2.84
C LEU A 678 -22.33 3.93 -4.16
N HIS A 679 -22.94 3.48 -5.27
CA HIS A 679 -22.47 3.70 -6.62
C HIS A 679 -23.64 4.16 -7.52
N ARG A 680 -23.42 5.25 -8.29
CA ARG A 680 -24.50 5.79 -9.15
C ARG A 680 -24.49 5.09 -10.49
N PRO A 681 -25.62 4.45 -10.90
CA PRO A 681 -25.73 3.87 -12.24
C PRO A 681 -25.74 4.95 -13.32
N VAL A 682 -25.19 4.62 -14.47
CA VAL A 682 -25.14 5.49 -15.65
C VAL A 682 -26.49 5.50 -16.35
N GLN A 683 -27.11 4.31 -16.53
CA GLN A 683 -28.41 4.14 -17.19
C GLN A 683 -29.28 3.14 -16.41
N GLY A 684 -30.53 3.03 -16.79
CA GLY A 684 -31.51 2.13 -16.17
C GLY A 684 -32.18 2.71 -14.93
N GLY A 685 -33.02 1.93 -14.27
CA GLY A 685 -33.80 2.31 -13.09
C GLY A 685 -33.67 1.29 -11.96
N ILE A 686 -33.79 1.76 -10.70
CA ILE A 686 -33.87 0.94 -9.49
C ILE A 686 -35.11 1.41 -8.74
N HIS A 687 -36.08 0.51 -8.49
CA HIS A 687 -37.31 0.82 -7.83
C HIS A 687 -37.51 -0.07 -6.59
N LEU A 688 -37.83 0.54 -5.46
CA LEU A 688 -38.22 -0.17 -4.24
C LEU A 688 -39.71 0.16 -3.96
N GLU A 689 -40.58 -0.85 -3.98
CA GLU A 689 -42.03 -0.67 -3.88
C GLU A 689 -42.58 0.46 -4.79
N GLY A 690 -42.08 0.51 -6.05
CA GLY A 690 -42.46 1.52 -7.04
C GLY A 690 -41.77 2.88 -6.86
N THR A 691 -40.98 3.10 -5.80
CA THR A 691 -40.23 4.35 -5.59
C THR A 691 -38.86 4.26 -6.23
N GLU A 692 -38.52 5.20 -7.08
CA GLU A 692 -37.19 5.23 -7.75
C GLU A 692 -36.05 5.58 -6.77
N LEU A 693 -34.98 4.76 -6.76
CA LEU A 693 -33.81 4.91 -5.90
C LEU A 693 -32.57 5.45 -6.64
N LYS A 694 -32.52 5.47 -7.98
CA LYS A 694 -31.34 5.72 -8.81
C LYS A 694 -30.51 6.95 -8.40
N ASN A 695 -31.14 8.04 -7.98
CA ASN A 695 -30.47 9.31 -7.66
C ASN A 695 -30.30 9.54 -6.15
N LEU A 696 -30.65 8.57 -5.32
CA LEU A 696 -30.58 8.68 -3.88
C LEU A 696 -29.18 8.29 -3.37
N GLY A 697 -28.70 8.95 -2.33
CA GLY A 697 -27.51 8.53 -1.61
C GLY A 697 -27.80 7.36 -0.66
N ALA A 698 -26.76 6.65 -0.22
CA ALA A 698 -26.88 5.46 0.64
C ALA A 698 -27.70 5.71 1.90
N GLU A 699 -27.56 6.85 2.57
CA GLU A 699 -28.36 7.24 3.74
C GLU A 699 -29.87 7.25 3.44
N GLN A 700 -30.26 7.83 2.30
CA GLN A 700 -31.65 7.92 1.86
C GLN A 700 -32.22 6.55 1.44
N VAL A 701 -31.37 5.68 0.88
CA VAL A 701 -31.73 4.31 0.51
C VAL A 701 -31.97 3.47 1.78
N VAL A 702 -31.08 3.56 2.77
CA VAL A 702 -31.25 2.89 4.06
C VAL A 702 -32.51 3.38 4.79
N ALA A 703 -32.81 4.68 4.75
CA ALA A 703 -34.01 5.24 5.34
C ALA A 703 -35.31 4.69 4.72
N ARG A 704 -35.27 4.17 3.47
CA ARG A 704 -36.39 3.49 2.80
C ARG A 704 -36.43 1.99 3.06
N GLY A 705 -35.50 1.45 3.84
CA GLY A 705 -35.49 0.06 4.28
C GLY A 705 -34.68 -0.90 3.38
N LEU A 706 -33.89 -0.43 2.44
CA LEU A 706 -32.94 -1.26 1.72
C LEU A 706 -31.56 -1.15 2.37
N VAL A 707 -31.07 -2.24 2.96
CA VAL A 707 -29.85 -2.24 3.78
C VAL A 707 -28.86 -3.27 3.25
N LEU A 708 -27.61 -2.84 3.05
CA LEU A 708 -26.52 -3.69 2.60
C LEU A 708 -25.61 -4.09 3.77
N VAL A 709 -25.36 -5.39 3.89
CA VAL A 709 -24.22 -5.95 4.62
C VAL A 709 -23.09 -6.17 3.60
N PRO A 710 -22.07 -5.31 3.56
CA PRO A 710 -21.06 -5.34 2.53
C PRO A 710 -20.04 -6.45 2.76
N GLU A 711 -19.33 -6.82 1.69
CA GLU A 711 -18.14 -7.66 1.75
C GLU A 711 -17.11 -7.08 2.74
N GLY A 712 -16.39 -7.95 3.44
CA GLY A 712 -15.36 -7.54 4.40
C GLY A 712 -15.90 -7.05 5.75
N ARG A 713 -17.20 -7.32 6.06
CA ARG A 713 -17.85 -7.13 7.36
C ARG A 713 -18.01 -5.67 7.80
N GLN A 714 -17.02 -4.82 7.58
CA GLN A 714 -16.96 -3.39 7.88
C GLN A 714 -17.54 -3.01 9.26
N VAL A 715 -17.20 -3.81 10.30
CA VAL A 715 -17.48 -3.44 11.69
C VAL A 715 -16.56 -2.31 12.14
N PHE A 716 -16.96 -1.55 13.16
CA PHE A 716 -16.11 -0.52 13.77
C PHE A 716 -15.21 -1.17 14.81
N PRO A 717 -13.93 -1.44 14.53
CA PRO A 717 -13.06 -2.31 15.34
C PRO A 717 -12.76 -1.75 16.72
N GLU A 718 -12.75 -0.43 16.86
CA GLU A 718 -12.47 0.25 18.14
C GLU A 718 -13.68 0.31 19.08
N LEU A 719 -14.89 0.14 18.54
CA LEU A 719 -16.13 0.15 19.33
C LEU A 719 -16.42 -1.23 19.91
N SER A 720 -17.17 -1.26 21.03
CA SER A 720 -17.68 -2.51 21.60
C SER A 720 -18.71 -3.19 20.68
N VAL A 721 -18.97 -4.46 20.90
CA VAL A 721 -20.07 -5.19 20.24
C VAL A 721 -21.38 -4.46 20.42
N LEU A 722 -21.70 -4.05 21.66
CA LEU A 722 -22.93 -3.33 22.00
C LEU A 722 -23.04 -2.01 21.23
N ASP A 723 -21.96 -1.23 21.16
CA ASP A 723 -21.98 0.06 20.47
C ASP A 723 -22.14 -0.12 18.96
N ASN A 724 -21.51 -1.13 18.37
CA ASN A 724 -21.71 -1.49 16.97
C ASN A 724 -23.18 -1.82 16.66
N ILE A 725 -23.85 -2.64 17.50
CA ILE A 725 -25.27 -2.98 17.31
C ILE A 725 -26.12 -1.71 17.45
N ARG A 726 -25.88 -0.90 18.49
CA ARG A 726 -26.64 0.34 18.76
C ARG A 726 -26.56 1.36 17.62
N LEU A 727 -25.42 1.45 16.94
CA LEU A 727 -25.25 2.34 15.79
C LEU A 727 -26.22 2.02 14.65
N GLY A 728 -26.58 0.74 14.44
CA GLY A 728 -27.58 0.37 13.44
C GLY A 728 -28.97 0.96 13.69
N ALA A 729 -29.29 1.39 14.93
CA ALA A 729 -30.56 2.01 15.29
C ALA A 729 -30.58 3.53 15.09
N PHE A 730 -29.55 4.15 14.47
CA PHE A 730 -29.42 5.60 14.35
C PHE A 730 -30.67 6.28 13.74
N LEU A 731 -31.23 5.70 12.68
CA LEU A 731 -32.42 6.25 12.01
C LEU A 731 -33.72 6.00 12.80
N HIS A 732 -33.75 4.96 13.64
CA HIS A 732 -34.94 4.56 14.41
C HIS A 732 -34.54 4.33 15.87
N PRO A 733 -34.37 5.37 16.68
CA PRO A 733 -33.92 5.25 18.08
C PRO A 733 -34.98 4.65 19.03
N ALA A 734 -36.27 4.66 18.64
CA ALA A 734 -37.31 4.06 19.42
C ALA A 734 -37.11 2.54 19.58
N ASP A 735 -37.41 2.00 20.77
CA ASP A 735 -37.26 0.58 21.12
C ASP A 735 -35.88 -0.03 20.87
N ARG A 736 -34.83 0.84 20.87
CA ARG A 736 -33.43 0.42 20.56
C ARG A 736 -32.97 -0.75 21.43
N ASP A 737 -33.16 -0.67 22.75
CA ASP A 737 -32.65 -1.68 23.67
C ASP A 737 -33.42 -3.03 23.56
N ALA A 738 -34.73 -2.99 23.28
CA ALA A 738 -35.52 -4.20 22.99
C ALA A 738 -35.00 -4.89 21.68
N ARG A 739 -34.69 -4.10 20.67
CA ARG A 739 -34.09 -4.62 19.41
C ARG A 739 -32.69 -5.17 19.62
N VAL A 740 -31.85 -4.51 20.43
CA VAL A 740 -30.54 -5.05 20.83
C VAL A 740 -30.72 -6.44 21.42
N GLU A 741 -31.66 -6.59 22.36
CA GLU A 741 -31.93 -7.88 23.01
C GLU A 741 -32.37 -8.95 22.00
N ALA A 742 -33.22 -8.59 21.04
CA ALA A 742 -33.66 -9.50 19.97
C ALA A 742 -32.46 -9.97 19.10
N GLN A 743 -31.52 -9.07 18.78
CA GLN A 743 -30.29 -9.47 18.03
C GLN A 743 -29.39 -10.37 18.87
N LEU A 744 -29.25 -10.14 20.16
CA LEU A 744 -28.47 -10.98 21.07
C LEU A 744 -29.09 -12.36 21.31
N GLN A 745 -30.44 -12.50 21.18
CA GLN A 745 -31.12 -13.79 21.15
C GLN A 745 -30.84 -14.55 19.84
N ARG A 746 -30.84 -13.84 18.71
CA ARG A 746 -30.55 -14.42 17.39
C ARG A 746 -29.07 -14.85 17.25
N PHE A 747 -28.16 -14.08 17.82
CA PHE A 747 -26.73 -14.33 17.80
C PHE A 747 -26.14 -14.45 19.22
N PRO A 748 -26.36 -15.58 19.93
CA PRO A 748 -25.96 -15.73 21.34
C PRO A 748 -24.47 -15.51 21.62
N ARG A 749 -23.59 -15.82 20.67
CA ARG A 749 -22.14 -15.60 20.81
C ARG A 749 -21.78 -14.13 21.01
N LEU A 750 -22.57 -13.19 20.48
CA LEU A 750 -22.34 -11.76 20.65
C LEU A 750 -22.67 -11.31 22.07
N ARG A 751 -23.59 -11.98 22.76
CA ARG A 751 -23.95 -11.71 24.15
C ARG A 751 -22.78 -11.95 25.12
N GLU A 752 -22.02 -13.02 24.91
CA GLU A 752 -20.86 -13.36 25.74
C GLU A 752 -19.73 -12.32 25.63
N ARG A 753 -19.71 -11.53 24.54
CA ARG A 753 -18.64 -10.58 24.22
C ARG A 753 -19.12 -9.13 24.09
N LEU A 754 -20.23 -8.80 24.72
CA LEU A 754 -20.99 -7.55 24.54
C LEU A 754 -20.13 -6.28 24.71
N HIS A 755 -19.21 -6.29 25.67
CA HIS A 755 -18.32 -5.16 25.98
C HIS A 755 -16.92 -5.29 25.34
N GLN A 756 -16.66 -6.36 24.60
CA GLN A 756 -15.38 -6.56 23.91
C GLN A 756 -15.32 -5.67 22.67
N ARG A 757 -14.13 -5.16 22.31
CA ARG A 757 -13.91 -4.44 21.05
C ARG A 757 -14.16 -5.35 19.85
N ALA A 758 -14.90 -4.86 18.87
CA ALA A 758 -15.26 -5.63 17.68
C ALA A 758 -14.06 -6.11 16.86
N GLY A 759 -12.95 -5.38 16.89
CA GLY A 759 -11.71 -5.77 16.22
C GLY A 759 -11.04 -7.03 16.80
N LEU A 760 -11.40 -7.45 18.03
CA LEU A 760 -10.86 -8.65 18.69
C LEU A 760 -11.74 -9.89 18.50
N LEU A 761 -12.87 -9.75 17.81
CA LEU A 761 -13.78 -10.85 17.50
C LEU A 761 -13.19 -11.73 16.38
N SER A 762 -13.56 -13.02 16.39
CA SER A 762 -13.32 -13.90 15.24
C SER A 762 -14.06 -13.42 13.99
N GLY A 763 -13.63 -13.84 12.81
CA GLY A 763 -14.27 -13.45 11.56
C GLY A 763 -15.77 -13.76 11.51
N GLY A 764 -16.19 -14.89 12.05
CA GLY A 764 -17.60 -15.25 12.10
C GLY A 764 -18.42 -14.38 13.05
N GLU A 765 -17.87 -14.08 14.23
CA GLU A 765 -18.55 -13.17 15.18
C GLU A 765 -18.65 -11.75 14.62
N GLN A 766 -17.66 -11.28 13.86
CA GLN A 766 -17.72 -9.99 13.16
C GLN A 766 -18.82 -9.98 12.08
N GLN A 767 -19.00 -11.10 11.35
CA GLN A 767 -20.06 -11.22 10.35
C GLN A 767 -21.46 -11.21 10.99
N MET A 768 -21.63 -11.97 12.08
CA MET A 768 -22.86 -11.94 12.87
C MET A 768 -23.14 -10.53 13.42
N LEU A 769 -22.10 -9.81 13.86
CA LEU A 769 -22.22 -8.43 14.33
C LEU A 769 -22.63 -7.47 13.22
N ALA A 770 -22.09 -7.62 12.00
CA ALA A 770 -22.46 -6.80 10.86
C ALA A 770 -23.94 -6.98 10.47
N ILE A 771 -24.43 -8.23 10.47
CA ILE A 771 -25.85 -8.54 10.22
C ILE A 771 -26.73 -8.01 11.35
N ALA A 772 -26.38 -8.25 12.62
CA ALA A 772 -27.09 -7.72 13.77
C ALA A 772 -27.24 -6.18 13.69
N ARG A 773 -26.16 -5.48 13.34
CA ARG A 773 -26.17 -4.03 13.12
C ARG A 773 -27.11 -3.62 11.98
N ALA A 774 -27.10 -4.33 10.86
CA ALA A 774 -27.98 -4.06 9.72
C ALA A 774 -29.46 -4.24 10.10
N LEU A 775 -29.81 -5.29 10.83
CA LEU A 775 -31.15 -5.57 11.30
C LEU A 775 -31.70 -4.49 12.26
N MET A 776 -30.83 -3.77 12.97
CA MET A 776 -31.22 -2.66 13.83
C MET A 776 -31.87 -1.49 13.08
N SER A 777 -31.64 -1.32 11.79
CA SER A 777 -32.27 -0.29 10.97
C SER A 777 -33.67 -0.65 10.44
N ARG A 778 -34.24 -1.80 10.84
CA ARG A 778 -35.56 -2.32 10.38
C ARG A 778 -35.61 -2.44 8.84
N PRO A 779 -34.75 -3.24 8.23
CA PRO A 779 -34.76 -3.40 6.79
C PRO A 779 -36.07 -4.02 6.29
N ARG A 780 -36.54 -3.58 5.12
CA ARG A 780 -37.58 -4.24 4.32
C ARG A 780 -36.98 -5.30 3.42
N ILE A 781 -35.77 -4.99 2.91
CA ILE A 781 -34.95 -5.90 2.14
C ILE A 781 -33.48 -5.83 2.64
N LEU A 782 -32.91 -6.99 2.89
CA LEU A 782 -31.52 -7.12 3.33
C LEU A 782 -30.66 -7.65 2.17
N LEU A 783 -29.70 -6.85 1.75
CA LEU A 783 -28.67 -7.23 0.78
C LEU A 783 -27.47 -7.80 1.51
N LEU A 784 -26.98 -8.97 1.09
CA LEU A 784 -25.85 -9.67 1.69
C LEU A 784 -24.77 -9.93 0.61
N ASP A 785 -23.61 -9.30 0.76
CA ASP A 785 -22.49 -9.44 -0.19
C ASP A 785 -21.40 -10.35 0.40
N GLU A 786 -21.32 -11.59 -0.10
CA GLU A 786 -20.37 -12.65 0.29
C GLU A 786 -20.30 -12.90 1.83
N PRO A 787 -21.43 -13.17 2.49
CA PRO A 787 -21.45 -13.31 3.95
C PRO A 787 -20.67 -14.52 4.48
N SER A 788 -20.42 -15.55 3.67
CA SER A 788 -19.66 -16.74 4.06
C SER A 788 -18.16 -16.58 3.93
N LEU A 789 -17.67 -15.52 3.27
CA LEU A 789 -16.28 -15.35 2.89
C LEU A 789 -15.31 -15.43 4.08
N GLY A 790 -14.36 -16.38 4.03
CA GLY A 790 -13.31 -16.54 5.05
C GLY A 790 -13.82 -16.99 6.41
N LEU A 791 -14.95 -17.69 6.48
CA LEU A 791 -15.51 -18.28 7.70
C LEU A 791 -15.22 -19.78 7.77
N ALA A 792 -15.16 -20.31 9.01
CA ALA A 792 -15.07 -21.74 9.23
C ALA A 792 -16.40 -22.44 8.92
N PRO A 793 -16.40 -23.71 8.43
CA PRO A 793 -17.64 -24.41 8.02
C PRO A 793 -18.76 -24.43 9.06
N LYS A 794 -18.43 -24.64 10.32
CA LYS A 794 -19.41 -24.62 11.43
C LYS A 794 -20.09 -23.25 11.59
N VAL A 795 -19.32 -22.18 11.40
CA VAL A 795 -19.84 -20.79 11.51
C VAL A 795 -20.70 -20.44 10.29
N ILE A 796 -20.35 -20.96 9.11
CA ILE A 796 -21.17 -20.83 7.90
C ILE A 796 -22.53 -21.48 8.11
N ALA A 797 -22.57 -22.70 8.64
CA ALA A 797 -23.83 -23.39 8.94
C ALA A 797 -24.71 -22.61 9.93
N GLU A 798 -24.11 -22.08 11.02
CA GLU A 798 -24.83 -21.23 12.00
C GLU A 798 -25.37 -19.94 11.35
N LEU A 799 -24.57 -19.33 10.46
CA LEU A 799 -24.96 -18.11 9.75
C LEU A 799 -26.14 -18.36 8.80
N PHE A 800 -26.07 -19.40 7.97
CA PHE A 800 -27.13 -19.73 7.02
C PHE A 800 -28.40 -20.18 7.72
N ALA A 801 -28.32 -20.87 8.87
CA ALA A 801 -29.48 -21.15 9.71
C ALA A 801 -30.15 -19.88 10.24
N ALA A 802 -29.37 -18.86 10.65
CA ALA A 802 -29.92 -17.57 11.07
C ALA A 802 -30.56 -16.80 9.90
N LEU A 803 -30.01 -16.90 8.68
CA LEU A 803 -30.59 -16.30 7.47
C LEU A 803 -31.89 -17.01 7.06
N ASP A 804 -31.96 -18.34 7.18
CA ASP A 804 -33.17 -19.09 6.91
C ASP A 804 -34.31 -18.76 7.93
N GLN A 805 -33.95 -18.56 9.20
CA GLN A 805 -34.89 -18.06 10.19
C GLN A 805 -35.43 -16.68 9.82
N LEU A 806 -34.57 -15.75 9.35
CA LEU A 806 -35.02 -14.43 8.87
C LEU A 806 -35.99 -14.56 7.69
N ARG A 807 -35.69 -15.46 6.74
CA ARG A 807 -36.60 -15.75 5.61
C ARG A 807 -37.95 -16.28 6.08
N GLN A 808 -37.96 -17.23 7.02
CA GLN A 808 -39.21 -17.78 7.61
C GLN A 808 -40.01 -16.72 8.36
N GLU A 809 -39.34 -15.72 8.96
CA GLU A 809 -39.98 -14.53 9.57
C GLU A 809 -40.54 -13.54 8.54
N GLY A 810 -40.40 -13.81 7.22
CA GLY A 810 -40.91 -12.99 6.12
C GLY A 810 -39.95 -11.89 5.63
N MET A 811 -38.66 -11.91 6.04
CA MET A 811 -37.68 -10.97 5.57
C MET A 811 -37.34 -11.21 4.08
N THR A 812 -37.33 -10.15 3.27
CA THR A 812 -36.89 -10.23 1.88
C THR A 812 -35.35 -10.18 1.83
N LEU A 813 -34.74 -11.15 1.15
CA LEU A 813 -33.28 -11.31 1.08
C LEU A 813 -32.77 -11.27 -0.37
N LEU A 814 -31.69 -10.55 -0.64
CA LEU A 814 -30.90 -10.70 -1.86
C LEU A 814 -29.46 -11.05 -1.46
N LEU A 815 -29.03 -12.26 -1.80
CA LEU A 815 -27.79 -12.86 -1.35
C LEU A 815 -26.82 -13.04 -2.52
N VAL A 816 -25.61 -12.54 -2.39
CA VAL A 816 -24.45 -12.88 -3.21
C VAL A 816 -23.51 -13.75 -2.38
N ASP A 817 -23.19 -14.96 -2.83
CA ASP A 817 -22.21 -15.81 -2.14
C ASP A 817 -21.41 -16.64 -3.15
N GLN A 818 -20.19 -17.02 -2.77
CA GLN A 818 -19.32 -17.92 -3.56
C GLN A 818 -19.76 -19.39 -3.41
N MET A 819 -20.35 -19.74 -2.28
CA MET A 819 -20.84 -21.09 -2.01
C MET A 819 -22.23 -21.29 -2.64
N ALA A 820 -22.25 -21.50 -3.95
CA ALA A 820 -23.48 -21.58 -4.74
C ALA A 820 -24.50 -22.58 -4.17
N GLY A 821 -24.05 -23.74 -3.69
CA GLY A 821 -24.91 -24.77 -3.10
C GLY A 821 -25.67 -24.29 -1.86
N LEU A 822 -25.01 -23.56 -0.95
CA LEU A 822 -25.65 -23.01 0.24
C LEU A 822 -26.59 -21.84 -0.10
N ALA A 823 -26.15 -20.97 -1.04
CA ALA A 823 -27.00 -19.88 -1.49
C ALA A 823 -28.29 -20.39 -2.15
N LEU A 824 -28.21 -21.43 -2.99
CA LEU A 824 -29.36 -22.07 -3.63
C LEU A 824 -30.25 -22.81 -2.63
N ALA A 825 -29.67 -23.43 -1.58
CA ALA A 825 -30.47 -24.10 -0.53
C ALA A 825 -31.30 -23.12 0.30
N LEU A 826 -30.85 -21.85 0.42
CA LEU A 826 -31.58 -20.78 1.11
C LEU A 826 -32.58 -20.07 0.19
N ALA A 827 -32.24 -19.93 -1.11
CA ALA A 827 -33.00 -19.09 -2.04
C ALA A 827 -34.25 -19.79 -2.61
N ASP A 828 -35.27 -18.99 -2.90
CA ASP A 828 -36.46 -19.41 -3.66
C ASP A 828 -36.18 -19.34 -5.18
N ARG A 829 -35.46 -18.28 -5.60
CA ARG A 829 -35.05 -18.03 -6.99
C ARG A 829 -33.58 -17.63 -7.06
N ALA A 830 -32.99 -17.82 -8.23
CA ALA A 830 -31.62 -17.39 -8.48
C ALA A 830 -31.44 -16.73 -9.85
N TYR A 831 -30.47 -15.85 -9.93
CA TYR A 831 -29.95 -15.25 -11.15
C TYR A 831 -28.46 -15.60 -11.28
N VAL A 832 -28.02 -15.92 -12.50
CA VAL A 832 -26.60 -16.15 -12.81
C VAL A 832 -26.11 -14.97 -13.63
N ILE A 833 -25.04 -14.30 -13.14
CA ILE A 833 -24.42 -13.16 -13.82
C ILE A 833 -23.04 -13.57 -14.34
N GLU A 834 -22.77 -13.24 -15.61
CA GLU A 834 -21.47 -13.44 -16.27
C GLU A 834 -21.14 -12.22 -17.13
N GLY A 835 -19.90 -11.69 -17.01
CA GLY A 835 -19.44 -10.55 -17.80
C GLY A 835 -20.36 -9.32 -17.73
N GLY A 836 -21.05 -9.10 -16.63
CA GLY A 836 -21.98 -7.99 -16.45
C GLY A 836 -23.37 -8.17 -17.06
N HIS A 837 -23.75 -9.38 -17.51
CA HIS A 837 -25.06 -9.74 -18.04
C HIS A 837 -25.72 -10.84 -17.23
N ILE A 838 -27.04 -10.87 -17.13
CA ILE A 838 -27.79 -12.03 -16.60
C ILE A 838 -27.86 -13.08 -17.70
N VAL A 839 -27.22 -14.24 -17.47
CA VAL A 839 -27.17 -15.36 -18.44
C VAL A 839 -28.20 -16.44 -18.15
N ALA A 840 -28.65 -16.58 -16.89
CA ALA A 840 -29.71 -17.51 -16.52
C ALA A 840 -30.53 -16.97 -15.33
N GLN A 841 -31.81 -17.33 -15.26
CA GLN A 841 -32.69 -17.04 -14.15
C GLN A 841 -33.77 -18.12 -14.02
N GLY A 842 -34.18 -18.43 -12.78
CA GLY A 842 -35.15 -19.45 -12.53
C GLY A 842 -35.37 -19.74 -11.04
N THR A 843 -36.13 -20.78 -10.72
CA THR A 843 -36.18 -21.28 -9.34
C THR A 843 -34.80 -21.83 -8.91
N ALA A 844 -34.50 -21.81 -7.62
CA ALA A 844 -33.25 -22.34 -7.11
C ALA A 844 -32.99 -23.79 -7.56
N ALA A 845 -34.05 -24.63 -7.60
CA ALA A 845 -33.96 -26.00 -8.06
C ALA A 845 -33.65 -26.11 -9.57
N GLN A 846 -34.22 -25.24 -10.42
CA GLN A 846 -33.91 -25.19 -11.86
C GLN A 846 -32.48 -24.81 -12.07
N ILE A 847 -31.99 -23.75 -11.44
CA ILE A 847 -30.60 -23.29 -11.56
C ILE A 847 -29.61 -24.31 -11.00
N ALA A 848 -29.96 -25.05 -9.93
CA ALA A 848 -29.11 -26.10 -9.39
C ALA A 848 -28.95 -27.30 -10.36
N ALA A 849 -30.00 -27.60 -11.16
CA ALA A 849 -30.00 -28.67 -12.17
C ALA A 849 -29.40 -28.23 -13.51
N ASP A 850 -29.22 -26.94 -13.74
CA ASP A 850 -28.74 -26.39 -15.01
C ASP A 850 -27.20 -26.43 -15.10
N GLY A 851 -26.68 -26.96 -16.20
CA GLY A 851 -25.25 -26.95 -16.50
C GLY A 851 -24.63 -25.54 -16.63
N ALA A 852 -25.45 -24.51 -16.85
CA ALA A 852 -25.03 -23.12 -16.94
C ALA A 852 -24.30 -22.62 -15.64
N LEU A 853 -24.68 -23.15 -14.48
CA LEU A 853 -24.01 -22.82 -13.23
C LEU A 853 -22.57 -23.37 -13.22
N ALA A 854 -22.40 -24.64 -13.58
CA ALA A 854 -21.08 -25.29 -13.68
C ALA A 854 -20.20 -24.56 -14.72
N GLN A 855 -20.79 -24.18 -15.84
CA GLN A 855 -20.14 -23.43 -16.91
C GLN A 855 -19.70 -22.02 -16.47
N ALA A 856 -20.54 -21.28 -15.75
CA ALA A 856 -20.21 -19.95 -15.24
C ALA A 856 -19.11 -19.95 -14.15
N TYR A 857 -18.94 -21.05 -13.41
CA TYR A 857 -17.92 -21.18 -12.36
C TYR A 857 -16.63 -21.88 -12.82
N LEU A 858 -16.70 -22.82 -13.76
CA LEU A 858 -15.57 -23.65 -14.21
C LEU A 858 -15.00 -23.25 -15.58
N GLY A 859 -15.67 -22.33 -16.30
CA GLY A 859 -15.34 -21.93 -17.66
C GLY A 859 -15.81 -22.96 -18.72
N GLU A 860 -16.05 -22.50 -19.95
CA GLU A 860 -16.45 -23.37 -21.08
C GLU A 860 -15.43 -24.50 -21.28
N GLN A 861 -15.94 -25.71 -21.45
CA GLN A 861 -15.18 -26.79 -22.07
C GLN A 861 -15.01 -26.43 -23.56
N VAL A 862 -13.77 -26.15 -23.97
CA VAL A 862 -13.40 -26.11 -25.38
C VAL A 862 -13.10 -27.53 -25.89
#